data_90bf4bed4741136a8e4f85dfbbd8aab7
#
_entry.id   90bf4bed4741136a8e4f85dfbbd8aab7
#
_cell.length_a   1.000
_cell.length_b   1.000
_cell.length_c   1.000
_cell.angle_alpha   90.00
_cell.angle_beta   90.00
_cell.angle_gamma   90.00
#
_symmetry.space_group_name_H-M   'P 1'
#
loop_
_entity.id
_entity.type
_entity.pdbx_description
1 polymer ?
#
loop_
_entity_poly.entity_id
_entity_poly.type
_entity_poly.pdbx_seq_one_letter_code
_entity_poly.pdbx_strand_id
1 'polypeptide(L)'
;MLLKVFVFLVLGSVAVKSQQPTFNDDVLGLIFFKAGLQDPNAKLQSWSEDDNDPCNWVGIKCDPTTYRVTELHLDGLSLSGHVGRGLLRLQFLKVVSLSNNNLTGTIGAELSSIGSLQVLDLSGNDLSGSIPEEFFWQCGSLKSVSLARNNLSGQIPGSLSSCWGLAEFNFSYNQISGQLPSGIWYLRSLQSIDVYGNLLEGDIPEGIGNLYDLRHLNLGNNRFSGRLPGDIGSCSLLKYVDFSENYFSGSLPDSMRKLVSCTRISLRGNSLRGQVPGWFGELTSLESLDLSANQFYGRVPYSLGNLQSLKELNLSMNQFTGKVPSWMFSVSFDQVLRVLDLSSNGFYGEIPSKLGVLSSLVFFNMSRNRLFGSIPSTIGELKATQVVDLSDNMLNGSIPSEIGAAVSLKVLVLQRNFLSGKIPTQIVNCSSLTTLILSENNLSGSIPTAFPNLSNLEYVDLSLNDLTGSLPKELANLSQLVFFNISHNHLHGELPLGGFFNTIPTSSVSGNPSLCGSVVNRSCPAVHPKPIVLNPNSSDSIGGSSRDHPRKKIVLSISALVSIGAAAFIVIGVIAITILNIHVRSTSRAAAALMLSGAEDFSGSPTNDSKYGKLVMFSGDADFVAGANALLNKDCELGHGGFGVVYRTILRDGRAVAIKKLTVSSLIKSQLEFEREVRTLGKIRHHNLVALEGYYWTPSLQLLIYEFVPSGNLYKHLHDGPDGSYLSWQQRFNIILGMAKGLAYLHQMNIIHYNLKSTNILVDSSGEAKVGDYGLARLLPTLDRCVLSSKIQSALGYMAPEFACKTVKITEKCDVYGFGVLVLEVITGKRPVEYMEDDVVVLTDMVRGALGDGRVEECVDESLRNNFPAEEAIPVIKLGLICASQVPSNRPGMEEVVNILELIKCPSDGNGKERFE
;
A
#
# COMPACT_ATOMS: atom_id res chain seq x y z
N MET A 1 69.53 -42.86 -65.07
CA MET A 1 69.76 -41.54 -64.48
C MET A 1 68.45 -40.73 -64.36
N LEU A 2 67.43 -41.14 -65.04
CA LEU A 2 66.11 -40.47 -65.02
C LEU A 2 65.17 -40.89 -63.88
N LEU A 3 65.47 -42.02 -63.20
CA LEU A 3 64.60 -42.54 -62.07
C LEU A 3 64.98 -41.95 -60.68
N LYS A 4 66.19 -41.35 -60.57
CA LYS A 4 66.63 -40.70 -59.32
C LYS A 4 66.16 -39.20 -59.19
N VAL A 5 65.80 -38.55 -60.30
CA VAL A 5 65.33 -37.20 -60.31
C VAL A 5 63.80 -37.13 -59.98
N PHE A 6 63.05 -38.23 -60.28
CA PHE A 6 61.65 -38.31 -59.98
C PHE A 6 61.32 -38.56 -58.49
N VAL A 7 62.28 -39.25 -57.80
CA VAL A 7 62.15 -39.51 -56.35
C VAL A 7 62.46 -38.27 -55.52
N PHE A 8 63.28 -37.36 -56.02
CA PHE A 8 63.57 -36.09 -55.32
C PHE A 8 62.54 -35.00 -55.55
N LEU A 9 61.76 -35.10 -56.63
CA LEU A 9 60.64 -34.17 -56.91
C LEU A 9 59.31 -34.59 -56.17
N VAL A 10 59.22 -35.87 -55.75
CA VAL A 10 58.05 -36.37 -54.95
C VAL A 10 58.29 -36.23 -53.44
N LEU A 11 59.53 -36.06 -52.98
CA LEU A 11 59.87 -35.85 -51.58
C LEU A 11 60.09 -34.37 -51.21
N GLY A 12 60.01 -33.46 -52.19
CA GLY A 12 60.09 -32.00 -51.94
C GLY A 12 58.72 -31.30 -51.78
N SER A 13 57.60 -32.01 -51.88
CA SER A 13 56.28 -31.56 -51.52
C SER A 13 55.93 -31.94 -50.09
N VAL A 14 56.86 -31.65 -49.15
CA VAL A 14 56.58 -31.70 -47.75
C VAL A 14 55.77 -30.44 -47.47
N ALA A 15 54.48 -30.67 -47.42
CA ALA A 15 53.56 -30.06 -46.42
C ALA A 15 53.98 -28.68 -45.92
N VAL A 16 53.70 -27.67 -46.70
CA VAL A 16 53.10 -26.48 -46.08
C VAL A 16 51.65 -26.94 -45.68
N LYS A 17 51.54 -27.48 -44.45
CA LYS A 17 50.29 -27.45 -43.76
C LYS A 17 49.91 -25.98 -43.67
N SER A 18 49.04 -25.53 -44.53
CA SER A 18 48.23 -24.37 -44.22
C SER A 18 47.55 -24.75 -42.93
N GLN A 19 48.08 -24.26 -41.81
CA GLN A 19 47.29 -24.14 -40.61
C GLN A 19 46.15 -23.19 -41.05
N GLN A 20 45.02 -23.81 -41.40
CA GLN A 20 43.76 -23.06 -41.31
C GLN A 20 43.73 -22.55 -39.87
N PRO A 21 43.48 -21.27 -39.65
CA PRO A 21 43.30 -20.76 -38.29
C PRO A 21 42.18 -21.60 -37.69
N THR A 22 42.51 -22.46 -36.77
CA THR A 22 41.51 -23.14 -35.94
C THR A 22 40.88 -22.04 -35.09
N PHE A 23 39.75 -21.49 -35.58
CA PHE A 23 38.98 -20.55 -34.79
C PHE A 23 38.71 -21.20 -33.45
N ASN A 24 39.04 -20.47 -32.37
CA ASN A 24 38.75 -20.90 -31.03
C ASN A 24 37.23 -20.89 -30.84
N ASP A 25 36.61 -22.05 -30.62
CA ASP A 25 35.17 -22.18 -30.45
C ASP A 25 34.62 -21.30 -29.34
N ASP A 26 35.39 -20.98 -28.31
CA ASP A 26 35.00 -20.10 -27.22
C ASP A 26 34.93 -18.63 -27.69
N VAL A 27 35.88 -18.17 -28.53
CA VAL A 27 35.82 -16.85 -29.17
C VAL A 27 34.56 -16.71 -30.01
N LEU A 28 34.32 -17.67 -30.92
CA LEU A 28 33.13 -17.67 -31.75
C LEU A 28 31.83 -17.68 -30.92
N GLY A 29 31.78 -18.50 -29.87
CA GLY A 29 30.65 -18.57 -28.97
C GLY A 29 30.34 -17.23 -28.31
N LEU A 30 31.35 -16.56 -27.78
CA LEU A 30 31.22 -15.26 -27.12
C LEU A 30 30.86 -14.13 -28.09
N ILE A 31 31.41 -14.12 -29.32
CA ILE A 31 31.06 -13.15 -30.35
C ILE A 31 29.58 -13.33 -30.78
N PHE A 32 29.13 -14.57 -30.98
CA PHE A 32 27.70 -14.83 -31.24
C PHE A 32 26.80 -14.41 -30.08
N PHE A 33 27.23 -14.60 -28.85
CA PHE A 33 26.53 -14.13 -27.67
C PHE A 33 26.48 -12.59 -27.64
N LYS A 34 27.61 -11.91 -27.86
CA LYS A 34 27.71 -10.43 -27.94
C LYS A 34 26.80 -9.88 -29.03
N ALA A 35 26.66 -10.56 -30.18
CA ALA A 35 25.81 -10.10 -31.28
C ALA A 35 24.31 -10.03 -30.91
N GLY A 36 23.86 -10.80 -29.89
CA GLY A 36 22.52 -10.75 -29.34
C GLY A 36 22.33 -9.64 -28.29
N LEU A 37 23.40 -8.96 -27.90
CA LEU A 37 23.37 -7.92 -26.87
C LEU A 37 23.51 -6.53 -27.48
N GLN A 38 22.93 -5.55 -26.82
CA GLN A 38 23.18 -4.13 -27.03
C GLN A 38 24.03 -3.63 -25.88
N ASP A 39 25.15 -3.00 -26.20
CA ASP A 39 26.13 -2.47 -25.25
C ASP A 39 26.26 -0.94 -25.40
N PRO A 40 25.28 -0.16 -24.85
CA PRO A 40 25.25 1.30 -25.02
C PRO A 40 26.44 1.99 -24.39
N ASN A 41 27.11 1.37 -23.43
CA ASN A 41 28.23 1.91 -22.70
C ASN A 41 29.59 1.40 -23.21
N ALA A 42 29.60 0.62 -24.29
CA ALA A 42 30.80 0.03 -24.90
C ALA A 42 31.68 -0.76 -23.91
N LYS A 43 31.06 -1.47 -22.96
CA LYS A 43 31.76 -2.26 -21.94
C LYS A 43 32.46 -3.50 -22.50
N LEU A 44 31.93 -4.05 -23.62
CA LEU A 44 32.43 -5.22 -24.28
C LEU A 44 33.38 -4.87 -25.46
N GLN A 45 34.05 -3.72 -25.42
CA GLN A 45 35.01 -3.32 -26.47
C GLN A 45 36.21 -4.26 -26.57
N SER A 46 36.63 -4.90 -25.46
CA SER A 46 37.73 -5.87 -25.44
C SER A 46 37.41 -7.17 -26.19
N TRP A 47 36.14 -7.41 -26.54
CA TRP A 47 35.73 -8.62 -27.25
C TRP A 47 35.91 -8.43 -28.76
N SER A 48 36.95 -9.02 -29.32
CA SER A 48 37.27 -8.94 -30.74
C SER A 48 37.29 -10.30 -31.39
N GLU A 49 36.71 -10.42 -32.58
CA GLU A 49 36.70 -11.65 -33.37
C GLU A 49 38.10 -12.03 -33.92
N ASP A 50 39.01 -11.05 -33.92
CA ASP A 50 40.39 -11.26 -34.36
C ASP A 50 41.30 -11.85 -33.29
N ASP A 51 40.82 -11.96 -32.05
CA ASP A 51 41.62 -12.53 -30.94
C ASP A 51 41.67 -14.03 -31.00
N ASN A 52 42.83 -14.60 -30.69
CA ASN A 52 43.04 -16.07 -30.68
C ASN A 52 42.45 -16.76 -29.43
N ASP A 53 42.31 -16.03 -28.31
CA ASP A 53 41.65 -16.48 -27.10
C ASP A 53 40.91 -15.32 -26.38
N PRO A 54 39.84 -15.64 -25.65
CA PRO A 54 39.03 -14.61 -24.98
C PRO A 54 39.40 -14.39 -23.52
N CYS A 55 40.50 -14.97 -23.01
CA CYS A 55 40.78 -15.05 -21.57
C CYS A 55 41.14 -13.70 -20.94
N ASN A 56 41.48 -12.69 -21.75
CA ASN A 56 41.72 -11.30 -21.33
C ASN A 56 40.51 -10.39 -21.52
N TRP A 57 39.41 -10.90 -22.01
CA TRP A 57 38.21 -10.09 -22.24
C TRP A 57 37.50 -9.73 -20.93
N VAL A 58 36.86 -8.58 -20.93
CA VAL A 58 36.08 -8.15 -19.75
C VAL A 58 35.02 -9.18 -19.39
N GLY A 59 35.03 -9.59 -18.13
CA GLY A 59 34.06 -10.53 -17.58
C GLY A 59 34.35 -12.02 -17.89
N ILE A 60 35.43 -12.35 -18.59
CA ILE A 60 35.80 -13.72 -18.93
C ILE A 60 36.85 -14.25 -17.97
N LYS A 61 36.66 -15.49 -17.50
CA LYS A 61 37.73 -16.27 -16.84
C LYS A 61 37.90 -17.62 -17.52
N CYS A 62 39.16 -18.02 -17.69
CA CYS A 62 39.54 -19.29 -18.29
C CYS A 62 40.21 -20.21 -17.25
N ASP A 63 40.17 -21.49 -17.55
CA ASP A 63 40.99 -22.50 -16.89
C ASP A 63 42.48 -22.25 -17.26
N PRO A 64 43.39 -22.15 -16.27
CA PRO A 64 44.77 -21.79 -16.50
C PRO A 64 45.59 -22.86 -17.27
N THR A 65 45.08 -24.08 -17.37
CA THR A 65 45.75 -25.19 -18.03
C THR A 65 45.25 -25.43 -19.45
N THR A 66 43.96 -25.28 -19.67
CA THR A 66 43.32 -25.57 -20.96
C THR A 66 43.00 -24.33 -21.78
N TYR A 67 43.10 -23.14 -21.16
CA TYR A 67 42.70 -21.83 -21.75
C TYR A 67 41.26 -21.82 -22.30
N ARG A 68 40.39 -22.72 -21.77
CA ARG A 68 38.95 -22.74 -22.08
C ARG A 68 38.17 -21.86 -21.12
N VAL A 69 37.15 -21.18 -21.62
CA VAL A 69 36.27 -20.33 -20.82
C VAL A 69 35.50 -21.15 -19.80
N THR A 70 35.62 -20.78 -18.53
CA THR A 70 34.95 -21.43 -17.40
C THR A 70 33.96 -20.51 -16.70
N GLU A 71 34.15 -19.20 -16.73
CA GLU A 71 33.24 -18.26 -16.07
C GLU A 71 32.97 -17.04 -16.96
N LEU A 72 31.73 -16.57 -16.93
CA LEU A 72 31.27 -15.34 -17.57
C LEU A 72 30.58 -14.45 -16.55
N HIS A 73 31.13 -13.26 -16.29
CA HIS A 73 30.60 -12.26 -15.34
C HIS A 73 30.39 -10.91 -16.02
N LEU A 74 29.15 -10.58 -16.32
CA LEU A 74 28.77 -9.31 -16.97
C LEU A 74 27.70 -8.56 -16.15
N ASP A 75 27.83 -8.60 -14.82
CA ASP A 75 26.83 -8.04 -13.89
C ASP A 75 26.84 -6.51 -13.91
N GLY A 76 25.68 -5.88 -13.97
CA GLY A 76 25.49 -4.44 -13.80
C GLY A 76 26.11 -3.58 -14.92
N LEU A 77 26.30 -4.12 -16.11
CA LEU A 77 26.91 -3.40 -17.24
C LEU A 77 25.90 -2.60 -18.08
N SER A 78 24.60 -2.63 -17.70
CA SER A 78 23.51 -1.99 -18.46
C SER A 78 23.34 -2.58 -19.87
N LEU A 79 23.68 -3.84 -20.04
CA LEU A 79 23.48 -4.57 -21.29
C LEU A 79 21.99 -4.82 -21.53
N SER A 80 21.54 -4.73 -22.77
CA SER A 80 20.18 -5.07 -23.18
C SER A 80 20.18 -6.07 -24.34
N GLY A 81 19.02 -6.54 -24.77
CA GLY A 81 18.89 -7.59 -25.79
C GLY A 81 18.56 -8.95 -25.18
N HIS A 82 18.93 -10.03 -25.82
CA HIS A 82 18.53 -11.39 -25.45
C HIS A 82 19.70 -12.26 -25.04
N VAL A 83 19.46 -13.23 -24.15
CA VAL A 83 20.47 -14.26 -23.82
C VAL A 83 20.59 -15.20 -25.03
N GLY A 84 21.60 -14.95 -25.88
CA GLY A 84 21.76 -15.62 -27.15
C GLY A 84 22.36 -17.02 -27.04
N ARG A 85 22.14 -17.81 -28.09
CA ARG A 85 22.60 -19.21 -28.21
C ARG A 85 24.14 -19.37 -28.28
N GLY A 86 24.91 -18.29 -28.39
CA GLY A 86 26.37 -18.31 -28.44
C GLY A 86 27.01 -19.04 -27.24
N LEU A 87 26.37 -18.96 -26.04
CA LEU A 87 26.84 -19.63 -24.83
C LEU A 87 26.90 -21.16 -24.95
N LEU A 88 26.12 -21.78 -25.85
CA LEU A 88 26.08 -23.22 -26.07
C LEU A 88 27.40 -23.80 -26.64
N ARG A 89 28.24 -22.96 -27.22
CA ARG A 89 29.56 -23.34 -27.73
C ARG A 89 30.61 -23.46 -26.62
N LEU A 90 30.32 -22.87 -25.44
CA LEU A 90 31.25 -22.86 -24.29
C LEU A 90 31.09 -24.12 -23.46
N GLN A 91 31.64 -25.23 -23.92
CA GLN A 91 31.44 -26.56 -23.33
C GLN A 91 32.02 -26.72 -21.90
N PHE A 92 32.91 -25.83 -21.47
CA PHE A 92 33.55 -25.85 -20.15
C PHE A 92 33.00 -24.79 -19.21
N LEU A 93 31.96 -24.04 -19.63
CA LEU A 93 31.37 -22.97 -18.88
C LEU A 93 30.69 -23.48 -17.60
N LYS A 94 31.15 -22.99 -16.46
CA LYS A 94 30.66 -23.36 -15.12
C LYS A 94 29.84 -22.29 -14.46
N VAL A 95 30.15 -21.01 -14.74
CA VAL A 95 29.48 -19.87 -14.13
C VAL A 95 29.03 -18.91 -15.24
N VAL A 96 27.75 -18.56 -15.19
CA VAL A 96 27.15 -17.49 -15.98
C VAL A 96 26.48 -16.52 -15.02
N SER A 97 26.98 -15.28 -14.97
CA SER A 97 26.39 -14.20 -14.17
C SER A 97 26.17 -13.00 -15.08
N LEU A 98 24.89 -12.69 -15.31
CA LEU A 98 24.39 -11.59 -16.15
C LEU A 98 23.45 -10.69 -15.35
N SER A 99 23.59 -10.67 -14.03
CA SER A 99 22.65 -10.01 -13.15
C SER A 99 22.64 -8.49 -13.30
N ASN A 100 21.53 -7.87 -12.92
CA ASN A 100 21.35 -6.40 -12.89
C ASN A 100 21.68 -5.72 -14.24
N ASN A 101 21.10 -6.24 -15.30
CA ASN A 101 21.15 -5.69 -16.65
C ASN A 101 19.72 -5.37 -17.15
N ASN A 102 19.57 -5.05 -18.42
CA ASN A 102 18.28 -4.79 -19.06
C ASN A 102 17.97 -5.88 -20.12
N LEU A 103 18.31 -7.13 -19.83
CA LEU A 103 18.09 -8.25 -20.75
C LEU A 103 16.59 -8.56 -20.80
N THR A 104 16.09 -8.80 -22.03
CA THR A 104 14.67 -9.05 -22.33
C THR A 104 14.46 -10.39 -23.01
N GLY A 105 13.20 -10.74 -23.27
CA GLY A 105 12.83 -11.98 -23.94
C GLY A 105 12.65 -13.16 -23.00
N THR A 106 12.56 -14.36 -23.56
CA THR A 106 12.31 -15.58 -22.80
C THR A 106 13.59 -16.33 -22.47
N ILE A 107 13.55 -17.14 -21.41
CA ILE A 107 14.64 -18.07 -21.10
C ILE A 107 14.58 -19.24 -22.09
N GLY A 108 15.64 -19.42 -22.91
CA GLY A 108 15.72 -20.53 -23.84
C GLY A 108 16.01 -21.85 -23.13
N ALA A 109 15.29 -22.92 -23.49
CA ALA A 109 15.53 -24.26 -22.98
C ALA A 109 16.98 -24.75 -23.24
N GLU A 110 17.59 -24.21 -24.28
CA GLU A 110 18.93 -24.61 -24.74
C GLU A 110 20.04 -24.36 -23.71
N LEU A 111 19.87 -23.37 -22.81
CA LEU A 111 20.86 -23.12 -21.74
C LEU A 111 21.06 -24.34 -20.83
N SER A 112 20.07 -25.22 -20.72
CA SER A 112 20.18 -26.48 -19.99
C SER A 112 21.19 -27.47 -20.61
N SER A 113 21.50 -27.34 -21.89
CA SER A 113 22.43 -28.24 -22.60
C SER A 113 23.90 -27.93 -22.29
N ILE A 114 24.19 -26.88 -21.51
CA ILE A 114 25.53 -26.63 -20.97
C ILE A 114 25.76 -27.55 -19.75
N GLY A 115 26.09 -28.82 -19.99
CA GLY A 115 26.19 -29.84 -18.94
C GLY A 115 27.24 -29.58 -17.85
N SER A 116 28.17 -28.65 -18.07
CA SER A 116 29.18 -28.20 -17.09
C SER A 116 28.71 -27.09 -16.15
N LEU A 117 27.53 -26.49 -16.42
CA LEU A 117 27.07 -25.33 -15.69
C LEU A 117 26.75 -25.61 -14.21
N GLN A 118 27.37 -24.82 -13.33
CA GLN A 118 27.22 -24.96 -11.87
C GLN A 118 26.44 -23.78 -11.26
N VAL A 119 26.62 -22.57 -11.81
CA VAL A 119 25.99 -21.35 -11.33
C VAL A 119 25.41 -20.59 -12.51
N LEU A 120 24.13 -20.28 -12.41
CA LEU A 120 23.43 -19.43 -13.37
C LEU A 120 22.74 -18.30 -12.62
N ASP A 121 23.15 -17.06 -12.86
CA ASP A 121 22.52 -15.87 -12.31
C ASP A 121 22.07 -14.92 -13.44
N LEU A 122 20.76 -14.86 -13.63
CA LEU A 122 20.08 -13.96 -14.57
C LEU A 122 19.20 -12.92 -13.82
N SER A 123 19.42 -12.73 -12.51
CA SER A 123 18.60 -11.90 -11.66
C SER A 123 18.65 -10.41 -12.03
N GLY A 124 17.60 -9.67 -11.71
CA GLY A 124 17.57 -8.22 -11.93
C GLY A 124 17.61 -7.83 -13.41
N ASN A 125 16.82 -8.49 -14.23
CA ASN A 125 16.64 -8.22 -15.65
C ASN A 125 15.14 -8.05 -15.98
N ASP A 126 14.79 -7.97 -17.24
CA ASP A 126 13.41 -7.88 -17.72
C ASP A 126 13.02 -9.12 -18.56
N LEU A 127 13.51 -10.30 -18.13
CA LEU A 127 13.18 -11.58 -18.76
C LEU A 127 11.73 -11.93 -18.48
N SER A 128 11.03 -12.45 -19.47
CA SER A 128 9.59 -12.72 -19.44
C SER A 128 9.23 -14.12 -19.95
N GLY A 129 7.94 -14.45 -19.93
CA GLY A 129 7.45 -15.76 -20.32
C GLY A 129 7.64 -16.83 -19.23
N SER A 130 7.42 -18.09 -19.57
CA SER A 130 7.55 -19.23 -18.66
C SER A 130 8.95 -19.82 -18.70
N ILE A 131 9.37 -20.42 -17.56
CA ILE A 131 10.57 -21.29 -17.53
C ILE A 131 10.19 -22.58 -18.25
N PRO A 132 10.90 -22.97 -19.34
CA PRO A 132 10.58 -24.19 -20.06
C PRO A 132 10.77 -25.45 -19.19
N GLU A 133 9.92 -26.47 -19.38
CA GLU A 133 10.02 -27.73 -18.64
C GLU A 133 11.38 -28.42 -18.87
N GLU A 134 11.94 -28.26 -20.06
CA GLU A 134 13.24 -28.85 -20.47
C GLU A 134 14.43 -28.18 -19.79
N PHE A 135 14.23 -26.99 -19.21
CA PHE A 135 15.32 -26.16 -18.67
C PHE A 135 16.16 -26.86 -17.59
N PHE A 136 15.60 -27.81 -16.86
CA PHE A 136 16.30 -28.54 -15.81
C PHE A 136 16.58 -30.02 -16.15
N TRP A 137 16.41 -30.46 -17.42
CA TRP A 137 16.63 -31.87 -17.75
C TRP A 137 18.08 -32.33 -17.62
N GLN A 138 19.05 -31.45 -17.83
CA GLN A 138 20.46 -31.73 -17.77
C GLN A 138 21.19 -30.96 -16.65
N CYS A 139 20.54 -30.79 -15.50
CA CYS A 139 21.06 -29.98 -14.42
C CYS A 139 21.97 -30.73 -13.41
N GLY A 140 22.57 -31.86 -13.80
CA GLY A 140 23.37 -32.67 -12.87
C GLY A 140 24.53 -31.92 -12.20
N SER A 141 25.14 -30.93 -12.86
CA SER A 141 26.22 -30.10 -12.32
C SER A 141 25.74 -28.84 -11.62
N LEU A 142 24.46 -28.46 -11.79
CA LEU A 142 23.90 -27.17 -11.31
C LEU A 142 23.83 -27.16 -9.78
N LYS A 143 24.42 -26.14 -9.17
CA LYS A 143 24.47 -25.93 -7.72
C LYS A 143 23.64 -24.71 -7.29
N SER A 144 23.63 -23.67 -8.12
CA SER A 144 22.89 -22.45 -7.82
C SER A 144 22.23 -21.89 -9.08
N VAL A 145 20.95 -21.51 -8.96
CA VAL A 145 20.20 -20.83 -10.01
C VAL A 145 19.43 -19.65 -9.44
N SER A 146 19.66 -18.46 -10.00
CA SER A 146 18.95 -17.24 -9.64
C SER A 146 18.29 -16.63 -10.88
N LEU A 147 16.97 -16.54 -10.84
CA LEU A 147 16.11 -15.86 -11.83
C LEU A 147 15.34 -14.72 -11.18
N ALA A 148 15.76 -14.28 -9.99
CA ALA A 148 15.05 -13.30 -9.18
C ALA A 148 14.91 -11.93 -9.88
N ARG A 149 13.85 -11.19 -9.53
CA ARG A 149 13.62 -9.83 -10.04
C ARG A 149 13.61 -9.76 -11.57
N ASN A 150 12.71 -10.54 -12.15
CA ASN A 150 12.39 -10.58 -13.57
C ASN A 150 10.87 -10.49 -13.76
N ASN A 151 10.41 -10.66 -14.98
CA ASN A 151 8.98 -10.67 -15.32
C ASN A 151 8.51 -12.09 -15.74
N LEU A 152 9.10 -13.12 -15.14
CA LEU A 152 8.81 -14.52 -15.45
C LEU A 152 7.44 -14.94 -14.94
N SER A 153 6.72 -15.76 -15.70
CA SER A 153 5.36 -16.23 -15.40
C SER A 153 5.27 -17.76 -15.56
N GLY A 154 4.05 -18.29 -15.46
CA GLY A 154 3.83 -19.75 -15.54
C GLY A 154 4.21 -20.48 -14.27
N GLN A 155 4.51 -21.76 -14.37
CA GLN A 155 4.82 -22.62 -13.21
C GLN A 155 6.32 -22.88 -13.08
N ILE A 156 6.78 -23.24 -11.89
CA ILE A 156 8.12 -23.80 -11.71
C ILE A 156 8.13 -25.19 -12.34
N PRO A 157 9.05 -25.47 -13.28
CA PRO A 157 9.10 -26.76 -13.95
C PRO A 157 9.28 -27.92 -12.97
N GLY A 158 8.54 -29.02 -13.19
CA GLY A 158 8.68 -30.25 -12.41
C GLY A 158 10.08 -30.86 -12.53
N SER A 159 10.75 -30.64 -13.64
CA SER A 159 12.12 -31.08 -13.93
C SER A 159 13.16 -30.51 -12.94
N LEU A 160 12.89 -29.40 -12.24
CA LEU A 160 13.75 -28.88 -11.18
C LEU A 160 14.06 -29.95 -10.13
N SER A 161 13.13 -30.88 -9.90
CA SER A 161 13.26 -32.00 -8.97
C SER A 161 14.37 -32.99 -9.37
N SER A 162 14.89 -32.92 -10.59
CA SER A 162 15.98 -33.76 -11.09
C SER A 162 17.38 -33.21 -10.79
N CYS A 163 17.46 -31.98 -10.26
CA CYS A 163 18.75 -31.32 -9.99
C CYS A 163 19.33 -31.70 -8.62
N TRP A 164 19.77 -32.94 -8.47
CA TRP A 164 20.21 -33.52 -7.19
C TRP A 164 21.38 -32.77 -6.51
N GLY A 165 22.18 -32.04 -7.28
CA GLY A 165 23.30 -31.24 -6.78
C GLY A 165 22.93 -29.82 -6.40
N LEU A 166 21.64 -29.42 -6.60
CA LEU A 166 21.19 -28.04 -6.37
C LEU A 166 21.23 -27.71 -4.87
N ALA A 167 21.99 -26.66 -4.55
CA ALA A 167 22.09 -26.13 -3.19
C ALA A 167 21.21 -24.86 -3.00
N GLU A 168 21.04 -24.09 -4.07
CA GLU A 168 20.33 -22.81 -3.98
C GLU A 168 19.48 -22.56 -5.21
N PHE A 169 18.22 -22.15 -5.03
CA PHE A 169 17.45 -21.52 -6.08
C PHE A 169 16.72 -20.28 -5.55
N ASN A 170 16.77 -19.22 -6.35
CA ASN A 170 16.13 -17.96 -6.07
C ASN A 170 15.31 -17.50 -7.29
N PHE A 171 13.98 -17.56 -7.15
CA PHE A 171 13.02 -17.10 -8.17
C PHE A 171 12.17 -15.95 -7.66
N SER A 172 12.64 -15.26 -6.61
CA SER A 172 11.90 -14.19 -5.95
C SER A 172 11.59 -13.00 -6.88
N TYR A 173 10.53 -12.27 -6.58
CA TYR A 173 10.08 -11.10 -7.34
C TYR A 173 9.86 -11.37 -8.83
N ASN A 174 8.92 -12.27 -9.12
CA ASN A 174 8.44 -12.62 -10.45
C ASN A 174 6.90 -12.73 -10.44
N GLN A 175 6.32 -13.27 -11.50
CA GLN A 175 4.88 -13.56 -11.62
C GLN A 175 4.62 -15.08 -11.70
N ILE A 176 5.51 -15.89 -11.13
CA ILE A 176 5.43 -17.35 -11.17
C ILE A 176 4.22 -17.82 -10.34
N SER A 177 3.44 -18.74 -10.88
CA SER A 177 2.18 -19.22 -10.32
C SER A 177 2.15 -20.75 -10.18
N GLY A 178 1.03 -21.29 -9.69
CA GLY A 178 0.86 -22.71 -9.47
C GLY A 178 1.53 -23.20 -8.20
N GLN A 179 1.74 -24.51 -8.08
CA GLN A 179 2.28 -25.13 -6.87
C GLN A 179 3.80 -25.34 -6.97
N LEU A 180 4.47 -25.42 -5.84
CA LEU A 180 5.85 -25.90 -5.79
C LEU A 180 5.88 -27.38 -6.19
N PRO A 181 6.78 -27.77 -7.12
CA PRO A 181 6.92 -29.16 -7.51
C PRO A 181 7.23 -30.05 -6.29
N SER A 182 6.41 -31.08 -6.06
CA SER A 182 6.56 -31.95 -4.87
C SER A 182 7.93 -32.64 -4.78
N GLY A 183 8.60 -32.83 -5.91
CA GLY A 183 9.92 -33.45 -5.96
C GLY A 183 11.04 -32.61 -5.36
N ILE A 184 10.89 -31.30 -5.19
CA ILE A 184 11.93 -30.45 -4.59
C ILE A 184 12.24 -30.86 -3.14
N TRP A 185 11.26 -31.44 -2.42
CA TRP A 185 11.43 -31.90 -1.03
C TRP A 185 12.34 -33.10 -0.89
N TYR A 186 12.81 -33.65 -2.01
CA TYR A 186 13.81 -34.76 -2.03
C TYR A 186 15.22 -34.28 -2.40
N LEU A 187 15.40 -32.99 -2.72
CA LEU A 187 16.68 -32.37 -3.06
C LEU A 187 17.48 -32.08 -1.78
N ARG A 188 18.08 -33.12 -1.19
CA ARG A 188 18.74 -33.08 0.13
C ARG A 188 19.91 -32.11 0.23
N SER A 189 20.50 -31.70 -0.90
CA SER A 189 21.57 -30.70 -0.96
C SER A 189 21.10 -29.25 -0.83
N LEU A 190 19.78 -29.01 -0.84
CA LEU A 190 19.23 -27.66 -0.78
C LEU A 190 19.53 -26.97 0.55
N GLN A 191 20.14 -25.80 0.45
CA GLN A 191 20.48 -24.90 1.55
C GLN A 191 19.65 -23.63 1.54
N SER A 192 19.22 -23.18 0.35
CA SER A 192 18.45 -21.94 0.19
C SER A 192 17.32 -22.11 -0.82
N ILE A 193 16.12 -21.73 -0.40
CA ILE A 193 14.92 -21.63 -1.23
C ILE A 193 14.37 -20.21 -1.05
N ASP A 194 14.35 -19.43 -2.12
CA ASP A 194 13.72 -18.10 -2.14
C ASP A 194 12.78 -17.95 -3.33
N VAL A 195 11.50 -17.90 -3.03
CA VAL A 195 10.42 -17.67 -4.00
C VAL A 195 9.54 -16.48 -3.59
N TYR A 196 10.08 -15.57 -2.77
CA TYR A 196 9.37 -14.41 -2.26
C TYR A 196 8.74 -13.57 -3.38
N GLY A 197 7.53 -13.08 -3.16
CA GLY A 197 6.92 -12.10 -4.08
C GLY A 197 6.56 -12.69 -5.44
N ASN A 198 5.80 -13.79 -5.43
CA ASN A 198 5.26 -14.46 -6.60
C ASN A 198 3.74 -14.71 -6.45
N LEU A 199 3.17 -15.53 -7.31
CA LEU A 199 1.76 -15.94 -7.30
C LEU A 199 1.60 -17.44 -6.99
N LEU A 200 2.61 -18.04 -6.33
CA LEU A 200 2.59 -19.47 -5.99
C LEU A 200 1.48 -19.78 -4.99
N GLU A 201 0.83 -20.92 -5.17
CA GLU A 201 -0.37 -21.30 -4.40
C GLU A 201 -0.33 -22.76 -3.94
N GLY A 202 -1.35 -23.17 -3.22
CA GLY A 202 -1.49 -24.53 -2.70
C GLY A 202 -0.84 -24.70 -1.31
N ASP A 203 -0.87 -25.92 -0.82
CA ASP A 203 -0.35 -26.27 0.50
C ASP A 203 1.13 -26.67 0.39
N ILE A 204 1.89 -26.45 1.46
CA ILE A 204 3.23 -27.02 1.60
C ILE A 204 3.03 -28.43 2.21
N PRO A 205 3.22 -29.50 1.43
CA PRO A 205 3.03 -30.87 1.92
C PRO A 205 4.10 -31.23 2.94
N GLU A 206 3.83 -32.30 3.70
CA GLU A 206 4.88 -32.96 4.49
C GLU A 206 5.98 -33.49 3.58
N GLY A 207 7.23 -33.45 4.06
CA GLY A 207 8.41 -33.84 3.29
C GLY A 207 9.49 -32.76 3.27
N ILE A 208 9.15 -31.52 3.64
CA ILE A 208 10.14 -30.45 3.81
C ILE A 208 11.23 -30.87 4.82
N GLY A 209 10.88 -31.68 5.81
CA GLY A 209 11.82 -32.21 6.81
C GLY A 209 12.93 -33.09 6.24
N ASN A 210 12.90 -33.50 4.96
CA ASN A 210 14.00 -34.20 4.29
C ASN A 210 15.17 -33.28 3.88
N LEU A 211 14.95 -31.97 3.90
CA LEU A 211 15.94 -30.94 3.55
C LEU A 211 16.80 -30.60 4.76
N TYR A 212 17.66 -31.55 5.18
CA TYR A 212 18.43 -31.40 6.42
C TYR A 212 19.47 -30.27 6.39
N ASP A 213 19.96 -29.90 5.21
CA ASP A 213 20.95 -28.84 5.02
C ASP A 213 20.30 -27.45 4.82
N LEU A 214 18.96 -27.34 4.84
CA LEU A 214 18.25 -26.10 4.58
C LEU A 214 18.53 -25.06 5.67
N ARG A 215 18.97 -23.87 5.24
CA ARG A 215 19.35 -22.73 6.09
C ARG A 215 18.47 -21.51 5.87
N HIS A 216 18.00 -21.35 4.65
CA HIS A 216 17.18 -20.21 4.23
C HIS A 216 15.93 -20.71 3.52
N LEU A 217 14.77 -20.35 4.04
CA LEU A 217 13.48 -20.67 3.47
C LEU A 217 12.62 -19.41 3.42
N ASN A 218 12.42 -18.88 2.23
CA ASN A 218 11.62 -17.69 1.98
C ASN A 218 10.48 -18.00 1.00
N LEU A 219 9.28 -18.11 1.53
CA LEU A 219 8.04 -18.33 0.78
C LEU A 219 7.09 -17.12 0.87
N GLY A 220 7.55 -16.02 1.44
CA GLY A 220 6.73 -14.84 1.73
C GLY A 220 6.11 -14.20 0.49
N ASN A 221 5.04 -13.45 0.69
CA ASN A 221 4.31 -12.70 -0.32
C ASN A 221 3.92 -13.57 -1.54
N ASN A 222 3.13 -14.60 -1.27
CA ASN A 222 2.60 -15.56 -2.23
C ASN A 222 1.12 -15.86 -1.90
N ARG A 223 0.59 -16.98 -2.41
CA ARG A 223 -0.78 -17.45 -2.17
C ARG A 223 -0.82 -18.83 -1.52
N PHE A 224 0.24 -19.23 -0.86
CA PHE A 224 0.29 -20.52 -0.16
C PHE A 224 -0.80 -20.59 0.91
N SER A 225 -1.38 -21.76 1.07
CA SER A 225 -2.53 -22.02 1.97
C SER A 225 -2.28 -23.23 2.87
N GLY A 226 -3.32 -23.68 3.54
CA GLY A 226 -3.24 -24.85 4.40
C GLY A 226 -2.57 -24.60 5.74
N ARG A 227 -2.03 -25.65 6.34
CA ARG A 227 -1.30 -25.60 7.60
C ARG A 227 0.21 -25.54 7.35
N LEU A 228 0.94 -24.97 8.30
CA LEU A 228 2.37 -25.08 8.29
C LEU A 228 2.78 -26.57 8.42
N PRO A 229 3.82 -27.04 7.66
CA PRO A 229 4.19 -28.43 7.63
C PRO A 229 4.65 -28.93 9.00
N GLY A 230 4.11 -30.07 9.42
CA GLY A 230 4.36 -30.66 10.74
C GLY A 230 5.80 -31.11 10.95
N ASP A 231 6.54 -31.38 9.89
CA ASP A 231 7.91 -31.89 9.89
C ASP A 231 9.01 -30.82 9.69
N ILE A 232 8.63 -29.53 9.57
CA ILE A 232 9.58 -28.41 9.37
C ILE A 232 10.71 -28.39 10.42
N GLY A 233 10.42 -28.82 11.64
CA GLY A 233 11.43 -28.88 12.70
C GLY A 233 12.58 -29.84 12.45
N SER A 234 12.49 -30.70 11.42
CA SER A 234 13.61 -31.57 11.03
C SER A 234 14.71 -30.81 10.30
N CYS A 235 14.40 -29.63 9.73
CA CYS A 235 15.39 -28.73 9.13
C CYS A 235 16.10 -27.92 10.24
N SER A 236 16.82 -28.58 11.12
CA SER A 236 17.41 -27.97 12.33
C SER A 236 18.50 -26.93 12.07
N LEU A 237 19.01 -26.83 10.83
CA LEU A 237 19.99 -25.82 10.40
C LEU A 237 19.35 -24.52 9.89
N LEU A 238 18.01 -24.44 9.82
CA LEU A 238 17.32 -23.24 9.40
C LEU A 238 17.71 -22.04 10.26
N LYS A 239 18.15 -20.97 9.60
CA LYS A 239 18.48 -19.68 10.19
C LYS A 239 17.42 -18.62 9.87
N TYR A 240 16.83 -18.70 8.70
CA TYR A 240 15.86 -17.76 8.18
C TYR A 240 14.61 -18.50 7.71
N VAL A 241 13.46 -18.11 8.26
CA VAL A 241 12.15 -18.64 7.87
C VAL A 241 11.22 -17.47 7.63
N ASP A 242 10.72 -17.34 6.42
CA ASP A 242 9.72 -16.34 6.06
C ASP A 242 8.55 -16.99 5.32
N PHE A 243 7.37 -16.96 5.95
CA PHE A 243 6.08 -17.38 5.40
C PHE A 243 5.09 -16.21 5.34
N SER A 244 5.59 -14.97 5.47
CA SER A 244 4.74 -13.78 5.57
C SER A 244 3.87 -13.57 4.34
N GLU A 245 2.77 -12.82 4.53
CA GLU A 245 1.86 -12.39 3.46
C GLU A 245 1.42 -13.57 2.57
N ASN A 246 0.77 -14.57 3.20
CA ASN A 246 0.20 -15.77 2.58
C ASN A 246 -1.18 -16.07 3.18
N TYR A 247 -1.74 -17.25 2.90
CA TYR A 247 -3.03 -17.72 3.43
C TYR A 247 -2.87 -18.91 4.38
N PHE A 248 -1.71 -19.10 5.00
CA PHE A 248 -1.50 -20.16 5.98
C PHE A 248 -2.46 -20.03 7.15
N SER A 249 -2.94 -21.17 7.65
CA SER A 249 -3.95 -21.26 8.70
C SER A 249 -3.61 -22.35 9.73
N GLY A 250 -4.44 -22.45 10.77
CA GLY A 250 -4.20 -23.42 11.84
C GLY A 250 -3.24 -22.92 12.92
N SER A 251 -2.74 -23.82 13.75
CA SER A 251 -1.80 -23.54 14.83
C SER A 251 -0.35 -23.79 14.41
N LEU A 252 0.58 -23.20 15.16
CA LEU A 252 2.01 -23.44 14.98
C LEU A 252 2.35 -24.90 15.30
N PRO A 253 3.08 -25.62 14.46
CA PRO A 253 3.47 -27.01 14.73
C PRO A 253 4.51 -27.10 15.83
N ASP A 254 4.35 -28.04 16.75
CA ASP A 254 5.26 -28.22 17.88
C ASP A 254 6.68 -28.61 17.46
N SER A 255 6.86 -29.15 16.26
CA SER A 255 8.17 -29.47 15.70
C SER A 255 9.08 -28.24 15.55
N MET A 256 8.51 -27.03 15.35
CA MET A 256 9.29 -25.79 15.22
C MET A 256 10.17 -25.50 16.44
N ARG A 257 9.89 -26.10 17.61
CA ARG A 257 10.77 -25.99 18.80
C ARG A 257 12.20 -26.49 18.52
N LYS A 258 12.40 -27.31 17.49
CA LYS A 258 13.72 -27.84 17.12
C LYS A 258 14.56 -26.87 16.29
N LEU A 259 13.97 -25.74 15.84
CA LEU A 259 14.66 -24.73 15.02
C LEU A 259 15.58 -23.83 15.85
N VAL A 260 16.41 -24.42 16.70
CA VAL A 260 17.27 -23.72 17.68
C VAL A 260 18.35 -22.83 17.06
N SER A 261 18.68 -23.09 15.78
CA SER A 261 19.64 -22.29 15.01
C SER A 261 18.99 -21.07 14.34
N CYS A 262 17.66 -20.96 14.42
CA CYS A 262 16.92 -19.92 13.69
C CYS A 262 17.14 -18.55 14.33
N THR A 263 17.51 -17.58 13.50
CA THR A 263 17.72 -16.19 13.89
C THR A 263 16.55 -15.29 13.52
N ARG A 264 15.77 -15.66 12.48
CA ARG A 264 14.62 -14.90 12.04
C ARG A 264 13.45 -15.81 11.67
N ILE A 265 12.28 -15.49 12.25
CA ILE A 265 11.00 -16.11 11.92
C ILE A 265 10.01 -14.99 11.63
N SER A 266 9.48 -14.98 10.40
CA SER A 266 8.39 -14.13 9.97
C SER A 266 7.20 -14.96 9.53
N LEU A 267 6.07 -14.81 10.23
CA LEU A 267 4.80 -15.44 9.91
C LEU A 267 3.69 -14.38 9.66
N ARG A 268 4.11 -13.14 9.50
CA ARG A 268 3.25 -11.96 9.36
C ARG A 268 2.20 -12.16 8.25
N GLY A 269 1.00 -11.57 8.42
CA GLY A 269 0.02 -11.44 7.32
C GLY A 269 -0.55 -12.79 6.87
N ASN A 270 -0.95 -13.64 7.82
CA ASN A 270 -1.55 -14.93 7.57
C ASN A 270 -2.88 -15.12 8.34
N SER A 271 -3.45 -16.31 8.31
CA SER A 271 -4.64 -16.71 9.07
C SER A 271 -4.30 -17.69 10.20
N LEU A 272 -3.06 -17.63 10.70
CA LEU A 272 -2.59 -18.49 11.79
C LEU A 272 -3.33 -18.15 13.10
N ARG A 273 -3.67 -19.15 13.87
CA ARG A 273 -4.47 -19.01 15.09
C ARG A 273 -3.97 -19.90 16.22
N GLY A 274 -4.48 -19.65 17.41
CA GLY A 274 -4.09 -20.40 18.61
C GLY A 274 -3.30 -19.53 19.57
N GLN A 275 -2.88 -20.10 20.68
CA GLN A 275 -1.95 -19.44 21.60
C GLN A 275 -0.52 -19.61 21.09
N VAL A 276 0.30 -18.58 21.27
CA VAL A 276 1.74 -18.69 21.00
C VAL A 276 2.34 -19.68 21.99
N PRO A 277 2.97 -20.75 21.50
CA PRO A 277 3.48 -21.80 22.39
C PRO A 277 4.67 -21.34 23.24
N GLY A 278 4.78 -21.83 24.46
CA GLY A 278 5.88 -21.51 25.37
C GLY A 278 7.25 -21.97 24.89
N TRP A 279 7.32 -22.95 24.00
CA TRP A 279 8.60 -23.43 23.48
C TRP A 279 9.33 -22.39 22.61
N PHE A 280 8.70 -21.28 22.16
CA PHE A 280 9.44 -20.20 21.51
C PHE A 280 10.62 -19.71 22.35
N GLY A 281 10.49 -19.71 23.68
CA GLY A 281 11.59 -19.36 24.57
C GLY A 281 12.79 -20.32 24.55
N GLU A 282 12.69 -21.46 23.85
CA GLU A 282 13.80 -22.40 23.64
C GLU A 282 14.68 -21.99 22.43
N LEU A 283 14.16 -21.11 21.55
CA LEU A 283 14.85 -20.63 20.34
C LEU A 283 15.81 -19.46 20.67
N THR A 284 16.78 -19.70 21.52
CA THR A 284 17.64 -18.65 22.09
C THR A 284 18.51 -17.90 21.09
N SER A 285 18.69 -18.42 19.89
CA SER A 285 19.39 -17.74 18.78
C SER A 285 18.53 -16.70 18.08
N LEU A 286 17.22 -16.60 18.40
CA LEU A 286 16.27 -15.77 17.66
C LEU A 286 16.54 -14.28 17.89
N GLU A 287 16.73 -13.56 16.78
CA GLU A 287 16.97 -12.12 16.75
C GLU A 287 15.73 -11.33 16.30
N SER A 288 14.90 -11.93 15.44
CA SER A 288 13.69 -11.30 14.91
C SER A 288 12.53 -12.28 14.91
N LEU A 289 11.42 -11.89 15.55
CA LEU A 289 10.16 -12.63 15.59
C LEU A 289 9.02 -11.71 15.15
N ASP A 290 8.45 -12.00 13.97
CA ASP A 290 7.26 -11.30 13.48
C ASP A 290 6.08 -12.27 13.34
N LEU A 291 5.10 -12.12 14.24
CA LEU A 291 3.83 -12.86 14.23
C LEU A 291 2.64 -11.95 13.87
N SER A 292 2.90 -10.73 13.40
CA SER A 292 1.89 -9.70 13.19
C SER A 292 0.84 -10.07 12.15
N ALA A 293 -0.29 -9.38 12.19
CA ALA A 293 -1.40 -9.55 11.25
C ALA A 293 -1.84 -11.02 11.11
N ASN A 294 -2.19 -11.64 12.23
CA ASN A 294 -2.67 -13.01 12.34
C ASN A 294 -3.89 -13.10 13.28
N GLN A 295 -4.27 -14.29 13.68
CA GLN A 295 -5.40 -14.56 14.60
C GLN A 295 -4.91 -15.20 15.91
N PHE A 296 -3.68 -14.93 16.33
CA PHE A 296 -3.15 -15.40 17.62
C PHE A 296 -3.89 -14.75 18.78
N TYR A 297 -4.20 -15.55 19.81
CA TYR A 297 -4.93 -15.07 20.97
C TYR A 297 -4.32 -15.51 22.29
N GLY A 298 -4.90 -15.07 23.39
CA GLY A 298 -4.43 -15.39 24.73
C GLY A 298 -3.33 -14.46 25.21
N ARG A 299 -2.57 -14.90 26.22
CA ARG A 299 -1.47 -14.12 26.79
C ARG A 299 -0.15 -14.42 26.06
N VAL A 300 0.70 -13.42 25.96
CA VAL A 300 2.07 -13.63 25.48
C VAL A 300 2.83 -14.51 26.48
N PRO A 301 3.45 -15.60 26.03
CA PRO A 301 4.15 -16.54 26.91
C PRO A 301 5.30 -15.87 27.68
N TYR A 302 5.41 -16.19 28.96
CA TYR A 302 6.49 -15.66 29.79
C TYR A 302 7.87 -16.12 29.32
N SER A 303 7.95 -17.31 28.73
CA SER A 303 9.18 -17.92 28.22
C SER A 303 9.86 -17.13 27.10
N LEU A 304 9.13 -16.27 26.35
CA LEU A 304 9.75 -15.36 25.38
C LEU A 304 10.80 -14.44 26.03
N GLY A 305 10.73 -14.24 27.34
CA GLY A 305 11.75 -13.53 28.11
C GLY A 305 13.14 -14.21 28.13
N ASN A 306 13.25 -15.45 27.71
CA ASN A 306 14.51 -16.16 27.56
C ASN A 306 15.29 -15.82 26.27
N LEU A 307 14.63 -15.12 25.31
CA LEU A 307 15.22 -14.75 24.01
C LEU A 307 16.15 -13.54 24.14
N GLN A 308 17.31 -13.75 24.75
CA GLN A 308 18.25 -12.65 25.05
C GLN A 308 18.91 -12.02 23.83
N SER A 309 18.80 -12.65 22.64
CA SER A 309 19.33 -12.13 21.39
C SER A 309 18.29 -11.32 20.60
N LEU A 310 17.05 -11.20 21.09
CA LEU A 310 15.91 -10.66 20.34
C LEU A 310 16.05 -9.15 20.14
N LYS A 311 16.19 -8.77 18.87
CA LYS A 311 16.29 -7.36 18.42
C LYS A 311 14.94 -6.79 17.98
N GLU A 312 14.07 -7.66 17.45
CA GLU A 312 12.78 -7.27 16.88
C GLU A 312 11.69 -8.21 17.36
N LEU A 313 10.66 -7.67 17.97
CA LEU A 313 9.44 -8.37 18.37
C LEU A 313 8.23 -7.62 17.81
N ASN A 314 7.54 -8.24 16.87
CA ASN A 314 6.30 -7.72 16.31
C ASN A 314 5.16 -8.71 16.54
N LEU A 315 4.21 -8.33 17.39
CA LEU A 315 3.00 -9.09 17.70
C LEU A 315 1.74 -8.33 17.29
N SER A 316 1.88 -7.25 16.53
CA SER A 316 0.79 -6.34 16.20
C SER A 316 -0.34 -7.01 15.40
N MET A 317 -1.52 -6.38 15.38
CA MET A 317 -2.68 -6.84 14.59
C MET A 317 -3.04 -8.32 14.87
N ASN A 318 -3.25 -8.64 16.15
CA ASN A 318 -3.65 -9.97 16.61
C ASN A 318 -4.77 -9.85 17.66
N GLN A 319 -5.07 -10.93 18.38
CA GLN A 319 -6.06 -10.99 19.44
C GLN A 319 -5.42 -11.28 20.81
N PHE A 320 -4.18 -10.88 21.01
CA PHE A 320 -3.50 -11.01 22.30
C PHE A 320 -4.21 -10.22 23.38
N THR A 321 -4.24 -10.78 24.60
CA THR A 321 -4.90 -10.19 25.76
C THR A 321 -4.00 -10.28 27.00
N GLY A 322 -4.42 -9.62 28.07
CA GLY A 322 -3.67 -9.61 29.31
C GLY A 322 -2.89 -8.32 29.51
N LYS A 323 -2.14 -8.25 30.62
CA LYS A 323 -1.22 -7.13 30.86
C LYS A 323 0.01 -7.29 30.00
N VAL A 324 0.61 -6.16 29.59
CA VAL A 324 1.90 -6.17 28.92
C VAL A 324 2.93 -6.87 29.84
N PRO A 325 3.61 -7.92 29.35
CA PRO A 325 4.49 -8.72 30.19
C PRO A 325 5.69 -7.92 30.69
N SER A 326 5.95 -7.94 32.00
CA SER A 326 7.03 -7.19 32.62
C SER A 326 8.44 -7.63 32.19
N TRP A 327 8.60 -8.85 31.72
CA TRP A 327 9.89 -9.34 31.21
C TRP A 327 10.36 -8.60 29.96
N MET A 328 9.46 -8.02 29.16
CA MET A 328 9.82 -7.20 27.99
C MET A 328 10.66 -5.97 28.37
N PHE A 329 10.55 -5.53 29.62
CA PHE A 329 11.25 -4.37 30.21
C PHE A 329 12.31 -4.81 31.21
N SER A 330 12.99 -5.94 30.95
CA SER A 330 14.09 -6.43 31.78
C SER A 330 15.42 -5.92 31.24
N VAL A 331 16.42 -5.87 32.12
CA VAL A 331 17.80 -5.48 31.77
C VAL A 331 18.40 -6.36 30.70
N SER A 332 17.90 -7.60 30.52
CA SER A 332 18.35 -8.53 29.47
C SER A 332 18.10 -7.99 28.04
N PHE A 333 17.16 -7.08 27.87
CA PHE A 333 16.79 -6.52 26.55
C PHE A 333 17.34 -5.09 26.34
N ASP A 334 17.98 -4.48 27.33
CA ASP A 334 18.40 -3.08 27.30
C ASP A 334 19.22 -2.73 26.04
N GLN A 335 20.25 -3.49 25.72
CA GLN A 335 21.13 -3.15 24.60
C GLN A 335 20.84 -3.95 23.33
N VAL A 336 19.78 -4.71 23.31
CA VAL A 336 19.48 -5.65 22.23
C VAL A 336 18.21 -5.30 21.50
N LEU A 337 17.09 -5.09 22.23
CA LEU A 337 15.78 -4.87 21.60
C LEU A 337 15.70 -3.49 20.95
N ARG A 338 15.41 -3.48 19.64
CA ARG A 338 15.32 -2.26 18.83
C ARG A 338 13.91 -1.96 18.35
N VAL A 339 13.11 -3.00 18.13
CA VAL A 339 11.74 -2.88 17.63
C VAL A 339 10.81 -3.65 18.54
N LEU A 340 9.81 -2.95 19.09
CA LEU A 340 8.72 -3.54 19.86
C LEU A 340 7.40 -3.00 19.33
N ASP A 341 6.64 -3.86 18.66
CA ASP A 341 5.31 -3.56 18.17
C ASP A 341 4.25 -4.52 18.76
N LEU A 342 3.40 -3.98 19.62
CA LEU A 342 2.28 -4.68 20.24
C LEU A 342 0.94 -4.09 19.81
N SER A 343 0.91 -3.25 18.80
CA SER A 343 -0.27 -2.47 18.40
C SER A 343 -1.43 -3.34 17.94
N SER A 344 -2.62 -2.78 17.95
CA SER A 344 -3.83 -3.43 17.43
C SER A 344 -4.08 -4.82 18.05
N ASN A 345 -4.19 -4.86 19.38
CA ASN A 345 -4.43 -6.04 20.18
C ASN A 345 -5.43 -5.74 21.31
N GLY A 346 -5.59 -6.66 22.24
CA GLY A 346 -6.44 -6.52 23.44
C GLY A 346 -5.63 -6.36 24.75
N PHE A 347 -4.40 -5.84 24.70
CA PHE A 347 -3.61 -5.59 25.91
C PHE A 347 -4.27 -4.55 26.78
N TYR A 348 -4.24 -4.77 28.11
CA TYR A 348 -4.80 -3.84 29.08
C TYR A 348 -3.83 -3.65 30.27
N GLY A 349 -4.13 -2.72 31.14
CA GLY A 349 -3.30 -2.35 32.28
C GLY A 349 -2.46 -1.12 31.98
N GLU A 350 -1.54 -0.81 32.90
CA GLU A 350 -0.65 0.33 32.78
C GLU A 350 0.58 0.01 31.93
N ILE A 351 1.16 1.03 31.28
CA ILE A 351 2.48 0.93 30.67
C ILE A 351 3.49 0.74 31.79
N PRO A 352 4.33 -0.32 31.77
CA PRO A 352 5.27 -0.59 32.86
C PRO A 352 6.24 0.55 33.09
N SER A 353 6.42 0.95 34.35
CA SER A 353 7.33 2.03 34.76
C SER A 353 8.82 1.74 34.47
N LYS A 354 9.16 0.50 34.17
CA LYS A 354 10.52 0.08 33.76
C LYS A 354 10.80 0.28 32.25
N LEU A 355 9.91 0.98 31.51
CA LEU A 355 10.07 1.23 30.09
C LEU A 355 11.44 1.81 29.74
N GLY A 356 11.96 2.73 30.56
CA GLY A 356 13.25 3.38 30.31
C GLY A 356 14.48 2.46 30.28
N VAL A 357 14.37 1.22 30.78
CA VAL A 357 15.44 0.22 30.68
C VAL A 357 15.80 -0.08 29.22
N LEU A 358 14.87 0.05 28.26
CA LEU A 358 15.10 -0.28 26.86
C LEU A 358 15.81 0.85 26.09
N SER A 359 17.03 1.21 26.53
CA SER A 359 17.76 2.37 25.99
C SER A 359 18.10 2.28 24.50
N SER A 360 18.19 1.08 23.93
CA SER A 360 18.47 0.80 22.51
C SER A 360 17.23 0.74 21.63
N LEU A 361 16.03 0.89 22.20
CA LEU A 361 14.77 0.80 21.46
C LEU A 361 14.68 1.96 20.45
N VAL A 362 14.43 1.64 19.19
CA VAL A 362 14.28 2.59 18.07
C VAL A 362 12.81 2.82 17.71
N PHE A 363 12.04 1.75 17.69
CA PHE A 363 10.63 1.76 17.34
C PHE A 363 9.80 1.16 18.47
N PHE A 364 8.85 1.95 19.00
CA PHE A 364 7.98 1.56 20.09
C PHE A 364 6.52 1.88 19.75
N ASN A 365 5.72 0.84 19.57
CA ASN A 365 4.31 0.96 19.21
C ASN A 365 3.43 0.07 20.09
N MET A 366 2.51 0.69 20.83
CA MET A 366 1.45 0.01 21.58
C MET A 366 0.06 0.57 21.26
N SER A 367 -0.09 1.21 20.11
CA SER A 367 -1.35 1.84 19.73
C SER A 367 -2.48 0.82 19.59
N ARG A 368 -3.73 1.30 19.61
CA ARG A 368 -4.93 0.49 19.40
C ARG A 368 -5.01 -0.71 20.34
N ASN A 369 -4.92 -0.42 21.65
CA ASN A 369 -5.05 -1.38 22.73
C ASN A 369 -6.07 -0.88 23.78
N ARG A 370 -6.08 -1.45 24.97
CA ARG A 370 -6.91 -1.03 26.10
C ARG A 370 -6.07 -0.60 27.30
N LEU A 371 -4.89 0.00 27.03
CA LEU A 371 -3.97 0.47 28.06
C LEU A 371 -4.55 1.69 28.75
N PHE A 372 -4.41 1.75 30.06
CA PHE A 372 -4.86 2.87 30.90
C PHE A 372 -3.76 3.32 31.86
N GLY A 373 -4.04 4.35 32.66
CA GLY A 373 -3.04 4.96 33.56
C GLY A 373 -2.18 6.00 32.83
N SER A 374 -1.17 6.50 33.49
CA SER A 374 -0.31 7.56 32.97
C SER A 374 0.83 7.04 32.10
N ILE A 375 1.31 7.86 31.20
CA ILE A 375 2.58 7.62 30.50
C ILE A 375 3.70 7.74 31.56
N PRO A 376 4.54 6.71 31.74
CA PRO A 376 5.59 6.76 32.75
C PRO A 376 6.68 7.78 32.40
N SER A 377 7.21 8.49 33.39
CA SER A 377 8.29 9.48 33.22
C SER A 377 9.56 8.87 32.59
N THR A 378 9.78 7.58 32.80
CA THR A 378 10.90 6.83 32.24
C THR A 378 10.88 6.75 30.69
N ILE A 379 9.81 7.21 30.02
CA ILE A 379 9.78 7.38 28.58
C ILE A 379 10.90 8.30 28.08
N GLY A 380 11.34 9.27 28.90
CA GLY A 380 12.47 10.15 28.59
C GLY A 380 13.84 9.46 28.56
N GLU A 381 13.94 8.25 29.13
CA GLU A 381 15.16 7.45 29.12
C GLU A 381 15.40 6.74 27.79
N LEU A 382 14.38 6.68 26.91
CA LEU A 382 14.43 6.08 25.58
C LEU A 382 15.20 6.95 24.58
N LYS A 383 16.49 7.15 24.80
CA LYS A 383 17.31 8.11 24.04
C LYS A 383 17.52 7.74 22.57
N ALA A 384 17.50 6.45 22.23
CA ALA A 384 17.64 5.97 20.84
C ALA A 384 16.31 5.93 20.07
N THR A 385 15.17 6.07 20.76
CA THR A 385 13.86 5.88 20.17
C THR A 385 13.52 7.01 19.20
N GLN A 386 13.17 6.62 17.99
CA GLN A 386 12.76 7.52 16.91
C GLN A 386 11.25 7.60 16.78
N VAL A 387 10.53 6.53 17.05
CA VAL A 387 9.09 6.44 16.91
C VAL A 387 8.46 5.95 18.21
N VAL A 388 7.50 6.72 18.73
CA VAL A 388 6.63 6.33 19.84
C VAL A 388 5.18 6.51 19.39
N ASP A 389 4.43 5.41 19.33
CA ASP A 389 2.99 5.43 19.06
C ASP A 389 2.23 4.74 20.21
N LEU A 390 1.44 5.53 20.94
CA LEU A 390 0.57 5.08 22.01
C LEU A 390 -0.90 5.44 21.74
N SER A 391 -1.23 5.78 20.51
CA SER A 391 -2.54 6.24 20.10
C SER A 391 -3.65 5.19 20.33
N ASP A 392 -4.90 5.64 20.32
CA ASP A 392 -6.08 4.77 20.38
C ASP A 392 -6.03 3.83 21.62
N ASN A 393 -5.84 4.42 22.83
CA ASN A 393 -5.82 3.73 24.11
C ASN A 393 -6.71 4.46 25.13
N MET A 394 -6.64 4.08 26.40
CA MET A 394 -7.34 4.75 27.51
C MET A 394 -6.37 5.44 28.47
N LEU A 395 -5.21 5.91 27.97
CA LEU A 395 -4.19 6.57 28.77
C LEU A 395 -4.70 7.90 29.30
N ASN A 396 -4.38 8.22 30.53
CA ASN A 396 -4.79 9.44 31.22
C ASN A 396 -3.61 10.17 31.85
N GLY A 397 -3.88 11.22 32.64
CA GLY A 397 -2.83 12.04 33.24
C GLY A 397 -2.15 12.96 32.22
N SER A 398 -1.02 13.54 32.61
CA SER A 398 -0.29 14.48 31.78
C SER A 398 0.80 13.80 30.93
N ILE A 399 1.16 14.41 29.81
CA ILE A 399 2.39 14.06 29.09
C ILE A 399 3.57 14.40 29.97
N PRO A 400 4.45 13.45 30.35
CA PRO A 400 5.55 13.70 31.24
C PRO A 400 6.57 14.66 30.64
N SER A 401 7.09 15.59 31.45
CA SER A 401 8.10 16.57 31.03
C SER A 401 9.40 15.90 30.57
N GLU A 402 9.68 14.74 31.10
CA GLU A 402 10.85 13.89 30.81
C GLU A 402 10.90 13.43 29.36
N ILE A 403 9.79 13.48 28.62
CA ILE A 403 9.76 13.20 27.17
C ILE A 403 10.82 14.02 26.42
N GLY A 404 11.11 15.24 26.87
CA GLY A 404 12.14 16.10 26.31
C GLY A 404 13.57 15.55 26.40
N ALA A 405 13.81 14.48 27.14
CA ALA A 405 15.11 13.80 27.19
C ALA A 405 15.29 12.75 26.09
N ALA A 406 14.20 12.40 25.36
CA ALA A 406 14.23 11.50 24.22
C ALA A 406 14.67 12.25 22.94
N VAL A 407 15.92 12.65 22.87
CA VAL A 407 16.46 13.58 21.86
C VAL A 407 16.43 13.04 20.42
N SER A 408 16.39 11.72 20.23
CA SER A 408 16.32 11.07 18.92
C SER A 408 14.89 10.96 18.37
N LEU A 409 13.88 11.38 19.14
CA LEU A 409 12.47 11.20 18.80
C LEU A 409 12.10 12.01 17.56
N LYS A 410 11.60 11.31 16.53
CA LYS A 410 11.13 11.87 15.27
C LYS A 410 9.62 11.89 15.18
N VAL A 411 8.97 10.84 15.68
CA VAL A 411 7.52 10.65 15.58
C VAL A 411 6.96 10.37 16.97
N LEU A 412 6.03 11.23 17.41
CA LEU A 412 5.28 11.06 18.66
C LEU A 412 3.78 11.10 18.35
N VAL A 413 3.10 9.96 18.55
CA VAL A 413 1.66 9.82 18.30
C VAL A 413 0.97 9.41 19.61
N LEU A 414 0.14 10.29 20.15
CA LEU A 414 -0.61 10.09 21.39
C LEU A 414 -2.11 10.33 21.22
N GLN A 415 -2.57 10.45 19.97
CA GLN A 415 -3.97 10.77 19.66
C GLN A 415 -4.95 9.74 20.25
N ARG A 416 -6.22 10.17 20.45
CA ARG A 416 -7.31 9.30 20.93
C ARG A 416 -6.97 8.59 22.24
N ASN A 417 -6.74 9.41 23.26
CA ASN A 417 -6.55 9.01 24.63
C ASN A 417 -7.32 9.95 25.57
N PHE A 418 -7.13 9.84 26.86
CA PHE A 418 -7.71 10.74 27.88
C PHE A 418 -6.63 11.60 28.53
N LEU A 419 -5.55 11.91 27.80
CA LEU A 419 -4.46 12.72 28.31
C LEU A 419 -4.94 14.14 28.63
N SER A 420 -4.47 14.68 29.75
CA SER A 420 -4.89 15.97 30.25
C SER A 420 -3.69 16.86 30.65
N GLY A 421 -3.96 18.05 31.13
CA GLY A 421 -2.88 18.98 31.49
C GLY A 421 -2.27 19.68 30.29
N LYS A 422 -1.11 20.29 30.50
CA LYS A 422 -0.44 21.09 29.45
C LYS A 422 0.51 20.26 28.61
N ILE A 423 0.70 20.66 27.34
CA ILE A 423 1.83 20.18 26.53
C ILE A 423 3.12 20.63 27.23
N PRO A 424 4.02 19.72 27.63
CA PRO A 424 5.23 20.08 28.38
C PRO A 424 6.17 20.92 27.50
N THR A 425 6.68 22.02 28.07
CA THR A 425 7.62 22.88 27.32
C THR A 425 8.91 22.17 26.95
N GLN A 426 9.29 21.13 27.69
CA GLN A 426 10.47 20.31 27.43
C GLN A 426 10.41 19.51 26.14
N ILE A 427 9.23 19.34 25.51
CA ILE A 427 9.08 18.65 24.22
C ILE A 427 9.95 19.30 23.12
N VAL A 428 10.26 20.59 23.25
CA VAL A 428 11.13 21.30 22.31
C VAL A 428 12.57 20.82 22.30
N ASN A 429 12.98 20.07 23.31
CA ASN A 429 14.30 19.46 23.38
C ASN A 429 14.43 18.24 22.44
N CYS A 430 13.31 17.69 21.97
CA CYS A 430 13.28 16.65 20.93
C CYS A 430 13.57 17.30 19.56
N SER A 431 14.78 17.78 19.34
CA SER A 431 15.16 18.56 18.15
C SER A 431 15.02 17.80 16.82
N SER A 432 14.95 16.47 16.87
CA SER A 432 14.74 15.60 15.69
C SER A 432 13.26 15.42 15.34
N LEU A 433 12.31 16.01 16.08
CA LEU A 433 10.88 15.77 15.93
C LEU A 433 10.38 16.34 14.60
N THR A 434 9.80 15.45 13.78
CA THR A 434 9.17 15.76 12.50
C THR A 434 7.64 15.64 12.57
N THR A 435 7.14 14.72 13.40
CA THR A 435 5.71 14.42 13.49
C THR A 435 5.25 14.43 14.94
N LEU A 436 4.24 15.25 15.24
CA LEU A 436 3.62 15.36 16.56
C LEU A 436 2.10 15.30 16.43
N ILE A 437 1.49 14.21 16.89
CA ILE A 437 0.04 13.98 16.81
C ILE A 437 -0.49 13.77 18.23
N LEU A 438 -1.21 14.78 18.77
CA LEU A 438 -1.80 14.80 20.09
C LEU A 438 -3.33 14.97 20.04
N SER A 439 -3.92 14.87 18.87
CA SER A 439 -5.34 15.13 18.64
C SER A 439 -6.26 14.20 19.44
N GLU A 440 -7.51 14.60 19.64
CA GLU A 440 -8.53 13.81 20.33
C GLU A 440 -8.08 13.40 21.76
N ASN A 441 -7.77 14.42 22.61
CA ASN A 441 -7.40 14.27 24.01
C ASN A 441 -8.07 15.38 24.86
N ASN A 442 -7.76 15.47 26.14
CA ASN A 442 -8.23 16.54 27.05
C ASN A 442 -7.08 17.51 27.41
N LEU A 443 -6.14 17.74 26.49
CA LEU A 443 -4.98 18.62 26.74
C LEU A 443 -5.43 20.07 26.83
N SER A 444 -4.87 20.79 27.80
CA SER A 444 -5.28 22.16 28.12
C SER A 444 -4.07 23.12 28.16
N GLY A 445 -4.35 24.41 28.39
CA GLY A 445 -3.31 25.44 28.43
C GLY A 445 -2.84 25.85 27.03
N SER A 446 -1.78 26.66 26.97
CA SER A 446 -1.29 27.22 25.72
C SER A 446 -0.30 26.29 25.00
N ILE A 447 -0.25 26.39 23.70
CA ILE A 447 0.84 25.84 22.89
C ILE A 447 2.13 26.50 23.34
N PRO A 448 3.19 25.73 23.68
CA PRO A 448 4.45 26.29 24.17
C PRO A 448 5.04 27.32 23.21
N THR A 449 5.45 28.48 23.74
CA THR A 449 6.04 29.58 22.94
C THR A 449 7.37 29.17 22.28
N ALA A 450 8.04 28.14 22.80
CA ALA A 450 9.28 27.60 22.23
C ALA A 450 9.06 26.57 21.10
N PHE A 451 7.82 26.25 20.75
CA PHE A 451 7.49 25.32 19.64
C PHE A 451 8.19 25.66 18.30
N PRO A 452 8.36 26.95 17.96
CA PRO A 452 9.11 27.34 16.75
C PRO A 452 10.57 26.87 16.73
N ASN A 453 11.15 26.45 17.85
CA ASN A 453 12.51 25.91 17.93
C ASN A 453 12.61 24.48 17.35
N LEU A 454 11.48 23.78 17.13
CA LEU A 454 11.42 22.48 16.49
C LEU A 454 11.47 22.65 14.95
N SER A 455 12.60 23.06 14.43
CA SER A 455 12.78 23.42 13.00
C SER A 455 12.49 22.29 12.01
N ASN A 456 12.51 21.04 12.46
CA ASN A 456 12.27 19.84 11.65
C ASN A 456 10.80 19.41 11.60
N LEU A 457 9.88 20.13 12.26
CA LEU A 457 8.46 19.77 12.27
C LEU A 457 7.86 19.89 10.86
N GLU A 458 7.29 18.79 10.41
CA GLU A 458 6.58 18.63 9.14
C GLU A 458 5.07 18.43 9.37
N TYR A 459 4.70 17.65 10.38
CA TYR A 459 3.32 17.23 10.62
C TYR A 459 2.91 17.45 12.08
N VAL A 460 1.93 18.30 12.34
CA VAL A 460 1.43 18.63 13.69
C VAL A 460 -0.08 18.54 13.72
N ASP A 461 -0.63 17.68 14.57
CA ASP A 461 -2.06 17.60 14.84
C ASP A 461 -2.34 17.73 16.36
N LEU A 462 -2.94 18.86 16.73
CA LEU A 462 -3.37 19.19 18.09
C LEU A 462 -4.89 19.35 18.18
N SER A 463 -5.62 18.94 17.15
CA SER A 463 -7.08 19.14 17.06
C SER A 463 -7.84 18.38 18.15
N LEU A 464 -9.09 18.80 18.41
CA LEU A 464 -9.99 18.13 19.35
C LEU A 464 -9.36 17.99 20.75
N ASN A 465 -8.99 19.14 21.35
CA ASN A 465 -8.45 19.28 22.70
C ASN A 465 -9.07 20.50 23.40
N ASP A 466 -8.65 20.79 24.61
CA ASP A 466 -9.06 21.97 25.40
C ASP A 466 -7.98 23.07 25.42
N LEU A 467 -7.15 23.17 24.37
CA LEU A 467 -6.04 24.12 24.29
C LEU A 467 -6.56 25.54 24.24
N THR A 468 -5.88 26.44 24.98
CA THR A 468 -6.21 27.86 25.14
C THR A 468 -5.03 28.74 24.76
N GLY A 469 -5.19 30.06 24.83
CA GLY A 469 -4.10 31.00 24.53
C GLY A 469 -4.01 31.35 23.04
N SER A 470 -2.98 32.12 22.70
CA SER A 470 -2.69 32.52 21.33
C SER A 470 -1.56 31.69 20.72
N LEU A 471 -1.54 31.59 19.40
CA LEU A 471 -0.45 30.95 18.67
C LEU A 471 0.82 31.80 18.71
N PRO A 472 1.99 31.23 18.95
CA PRO A 472 3.26 31.94 18.76
C PRO A 472 3.41 32.40 17.31
N LYS A 473 3.71 33.66 17.09
CA LYS A 473 3.86 34.22 15.73
C LYS A 473 5.01 33.59 14.96
N GLU A 474 6.04 33.21 15.68
CA GLU A 474 7.25 32.56 15.17
C GLU A 474 7.01 31.19 14.53
N LEU A 475 5.82 30.58 14.73
CA LEU A 475 5.42 29.36 14.01
C LEU A 475 5.44 29.53 12.49
N ALA A 476 5.24 30.75 12.00
CA ALA A 476 5.36 31.08 10.59
C ALA A 476 6.77 30.81 10.00
N ASN A 477 7.80 30.72 10.85
CA ASN A 477 9.19 30.49 10.46
C ASN A 477 9.51 29.00 10.25
N LEU A 478 8.58 28.07 10.57
CA LEU A 478 8.79 26.63 10.37
C LEU A 478 8.72 26.31 8.88
N SER A 479 9.86 26.27 8.22
CA SER A 479 9.98 26.08 6.76
C SER A 479 9.64 24.67 6.28
N GLN A 480 9.74 23.66 7.16
CA GLN A 480 9.45 22.26 6.83
C GLN A 480 7.99 21.86 7.07
N LEU A 481 7.18 22.75 7.65
CA LEU A 481 5.81 22.44 8.04
C LEU A 481 4.92 22.21 6.81
N VAL A 482 4.36 21.00 6.72
CA VAL A 482 3.46 20.56 5.64
C VAL A 482 2.02 20.47 6.11
N PHE A 483 1.82 20.12 7.39
CA PHE A 483 0.50 19.95 7.97
C PHE A 483 0.47 20.50 9.39
N PHE A 484 -0.53 21.35 9.70
CA PHE A 484 -0.76 21.90 11.03
C PHE A 484 -2.25 22.01 11.30
N ASN A 485 -2.76 21.19 12.20
CA ASN A 485 -4.17 21.13 12.56
C ASN A 485 -4.38 21.46 14.04
N ILE A 486 -5.12 22.52 14.31
CA ILE A 486 -5.48 22.98 15.66
C ILE A 486 -6.99 23.12 15.81
N SER A 487 -7.76 22.53 14.89
CA SER A 487 -9.22 22.66 14.89
C SER A 487 -9.84 22.14 16.20
N HIS A 488 -11.03 22.66 16.54
CA HIS A 488 -11.77 22.22 17.73
C HIS A 488 -10.97 22.33 19.03
N ASN A 489 -10.58 23.55 19.35
CA ASN A 489 -9.89 23.95 20.59
C ASN A 489 -10.51 25.26 21.12
N HIS A 490 -9.93 25.86 22.12
CA HIS A 490 -10.33 27.15 22.71
C HIS A 490 -9.25 28.23 22.47
N LEU A 491 -8.56 28.15 21.34
CA LEU A 491 -7.51 29.11 20.98
C LEU A 491 -8.12 30.46 20.61
N HIS A 492 -7.37 31.54 20.86
CA HIS A 492 -7.79 32.90 20.58
C HIS A 492 -6.68 33.74 19.95
N GLY A 493 -7.04 34.94 19.47
CA GLY A 493 -6.08 35.88 18.88
C GLY A 493 -5.85 35.68 17.39
N GLU A 494 -4.89 36.39 16.88
CA GLU A 494 -4.57 36.40 15.44
C GLU A 494 -3.73 35.17 15.02
N LEU A 495 -4.07 34.59 13.87
CA LEU A 495 -3.25 33.56 13.26
C LEU A 495 -1.91 34.13 12.80
N PRO A 496 -0.79 33.35 12.92
CA PRO A 496 0.50 33.77 12.38
C PRO A 496 0.41 34.11 10.89
N LEU A 497 1.15 35.14 10.46
CA LEU A 497 1.20 35.57 9.07
C LEU A 497 2.50 35.09 8.44
N GLY A 498 2.44 34.51 7.26
CA GLY A 498 3.60 34.02 6.52
C GLY A 498 3.80 32.50 6.56
N GLY A 499 4.77 32.01 5.78
CA GLY A 499 5.10 30.58 5.70
C GLY A 499 3.89 29.69 5.38
N PHE A 500 3.81 28.52 6.01
CA PHE A 500 2.70 27.59 5.85
C PHE A 500 1.32 28.20 6.14
N PHE A 501 1.23 29.19 7.07
CA PHE A 501 -0.03 29.79 7.47
C PHE A 501 -0.73 30.60 6.38
N ASN A 502 -0.02 30.97 5.31
CA ASN A 502 -0.66 31.61 4.15
C ASN A 502 -1.56 30.64 3.36
N THR A 503 -1.31 29.34 3.48
CA THR A 503 -2.00 28.28 2.73
C THR A 503 -2.72 27.28 3.64
N ILE A 504 -2.77 27.54 4.95
CA ILE A 504 -3.41 26.64 5.91
C ILE A 504 -4.90 26.47 5.57
N PRO A 505 -5.42 25.24 5.47
CA PRO A 505 -6.83 25.02 5.22
C PRO A 505 -7.70 25.57 6.34
N THR A 506 -8.85 26.18 6.01
CA THR A 506 -9.80 26.67 7.00
C THR A 506 -10.29 25.57 7.96
N SER A 507 -10.38 24.32 7.49
CA SER A 507 -10.72 23.17 8.30
C SER A 507 -9.73 22.94 9.44
N SER A 508 -8.45 23.20 9.22
CA SER A 508 -7.37 22.99 10.21
C SER A 508 -7.36 23.99 11.37
N VAL A 509 -8.14 25.07 11.26
CA VAL A 509 -8.28 26.11 12.29
C VAL A 509 -9.74 26.26 12.78
N SER A 510 -10.67 25.53 12.18
CA SER A 510 -12.10 25.57 12.50
C SER A 510 -12.38 25.15 13.94
N GLY A 511 -13.55 25.49 14.51
CA GLY A 511 -13.90 25.09 15.87
C GLY A 511 -13.16 25.86 16.97
N ASN A 512 -12.43 26.96 16.64
CA ASN A 512 -11.82 27.89 17.60
C ASN A 512 -12.58 29.24 17.54
N PRO A 513 -13.58 29.45 18.37
CA PRO A 513 -14.50 30.60 18.23
C PRO A 513 -13.84 31.97 18.42
N SER A 514 -12.68 32.01 19.09
CA SER A 514 -11.96 33.27 19.40
C SER A 514 -10.72 33.53 18.53
N LEU A 515 -10.42 32.68 17.52
CA LEU A 515 -9.40 32.96 16.53
C LEU A 515 -9.90 34.01 15.51
N CYS A 516 -9.00 34.85 15.05
CA CYS A 516 -9.25 35.90 14.04
C CYS A 516 -8.13 35.92 12.98
N GLY A 517 -8.38 36.59 11.88
CA GLY A 517 -7.49 36.69 10.74
C GLY A 517 -8.17 36.32 9.43
N SER A 518 -7.49 36.52 8.31
CA SER A 518 -8.03 36.31 6.95
C SER A 518 -8.51 34.88 6.69
N VAL A 519 -7.78 33.88 7.17
CA VAL A 519 -8.09 32.45 6.95
C VAL A 519 -9.43 32.05 7.59
N VAL A 520 -9.77 32.60 8.75
CA VAL A 520 -11.03 32.32 9.44
C VAL A 520 -12.13 33.31 9.08
N ASN A 521 -11.86 34.24 8.16
CA ASN A 521 -12.76 35.30 7.70
C ASN A 521 -13.38 36.10 8.84
N ARG A 522 -12.59 36.39 9.87
CA ARG A 522 -12.99 37.12 11.07
C ARG A 522 -11.97 38.22 11.37
N SER A 523 -12.37 39.48 11.41
CA SER A 523 -11.49 40.59 11.78
C SER A 523 -11.09 40.49 13.24
N CYS A 524 -9.80 40.74 13.53
CA CYS A 524 -9.31 40.81 14.91
C CYS A 524 -9.80 42.07 15.59
N PRO A 525 -10.19 42.04 16.89
CA PRO A 525 -10.56 43.22 17.65
C PRO A 525 -9.39 44.21 17.64
N ALA A 526 -9.68 45.49 17.31
CA ALA A 526 -8.67 46.51 17.34
C ALA A 526 -8.12 46.65 18.79
N VAL A 527 -6.84 46.47 18.95
CA VAL A 527 -6.15 46.75 20.21
C VAL A 527 -6.09 48.27 20.32
N HIS A 528 -7.04 48.86 21.04
CA HIS A 528 -6.91 50.26 21.44
C HIS A 528 -5.73 50.36 22.43
N PRO A 529 -4.67 51.11 22.15
CA PRO A 529 -3.66 51.35 23.16
C PRO A 529 -4.28 52.08 24.32
N LYS A 530 -4.15 51.57 25.56
CA LYS A 530 -4.56 52.26 26.76
C LYS A 530 -3.83 53.59 26.77
N PRO A 531 -4.53 54.75 26.86
CA PRO A 531 -3.88 56.03 26.98
C PRO A 531 -3.04 56.04 28.28
N ILE A 532 -1.75 56.33 28.10
CA ILE A 532 -0.83 56.58 29.25
C ILE A 532 -1.30 57.92 29.85
N VAL A 533 -2.06 57.88 30.91
CA VAL A 533 -2.33 59.06 31.77
C VAL A 533 -1.08 59.34 32.59
N LEU A 534 -0.29 60.28 32.11
CA LEU A 534 0.74 60.95 32.91
C LEU A 534 0.02 61.82 33.95
N ASN A 535 0.14 61.40 35.20
CA ASN A 535 -0.37 62.17 36.33
C ASN A 535 0.69 63.16 36.74
N PRO A 536 0.46 64.49 36.69
CA PRO A 536 1.36 65.46 37.30
C PRO A 536 0.83 65.81 38.68
N ASN A 537 1.69 65.70 39.64
CA ASN A 537 1.71 66.31 40.94
C ASN A 537 1.17 65.54 42.17
N SER A 538 2.17 65.17 42.91
CA SER A 538 2.19 64.96 44.35
C SER A 538 1.83 66.24 45.18
N SER A 539 1.04 66.03 46.17
CA SER A 539 1.36 66.69 47.51
C SER A 539 0.45 66.18 48.64
N ASP A 540 1.07 65.73 49.67
CA ASP A 540 0.72 65.54 51.03
C ASP A 540 -0.67 65.87 51.59
N SER A 541 -1.30 64.95 52.34
CA SER A 541 -1.24 65.07 53.81
C SER A 541 -2.24 64.12 54.49
N ILE A 542 -1.76 63.39 55.42
CA ILE A 542 -2.16 63.08 56.82
C ILE A 542 -3.66 63.18 57.20
N GLY A 543 -4.12 62.03 57.73
CA GLY A 543 -4.99 62.08 58.89
C GLY A 543 -6.35 61.38 58.89
N GLY A 544 -6.55 60.42 59.79
CA GLY A 544 -7.85 60.22 60.36
C GLY A 544 -8.55 58.85 60.21
N SER A 545 -8.33 58.04 61.19
CA SER A 545 -9.12 56.91 61.70
C SER A 545 -10.62 57.13 61.65
N SER A 546 -11.34 56.08 61.21
CA SER A 546 -12.44 55.49 61.99
C SER A 546 -13.03 54.23 61.32
N ARG A 547 -13.27 53.27 62.16
CA ARG A 547 -13.94 52.01 61.91
C ARG A 547 -15.40 52.26 61.58
N ASP A 548 -15.90 51.57 60.54
CA ASP A 548 -17.26 51.01 60.50
C ASP A 548 -17.36 49.89 59.52
N HIS A 549 -17.84 48.75 59.99
CA HIS A 549 -18.22 47.62 59.13
C HIS A 549 -19.62 47.81 58.55
N PRO A 550 -19.81 47.60 57.26
CA PRO A 550 -21.14 47.24 56.83
C PRO A 550 -21.14 45.78 56.26
N ARG A 551 -22.15 45.08 56.75
CA ARG A 551 -22.59 43.76 56.27
C ARG A 551 -22.72 43.75 54.75
N LYS A 552 -21.91 42.90 54.06
CA LYS A 552 -22.10 42.57 52.63
C LYS A 552 -23.32 41.70 52.44
N LYS A 553 -24.36 42.27 51.84
CA LYS A 553 -25.45 41.51 51.19
C LYS A 553 -24.81 40.82 49.96
N ILE A 554 -24.85 39.47 49.95
CA ILE A 554 -24.47 38.68 48.78
C ILE A 554 -25.59 38.86 47.75
N VAL A 555 -25.34 39.66 46.72
CA VAL A 555 -26.16 39.72 45.51
C VAL A 555 -25.56 38.77 44.51
N LEU A 556 -26.17 37.59 44.35
CA LEU A 556 -25.78 36.63 43.32
C LEU A 556 -26.09 37.26 41.94
N SER A 557 -25.10 37.27 41.07
CA SER A 557 -25.29 37.76 39.71
C SER A 557 -26.25 36.84 38.93
N ILE A 558 -26.96 37.35 37.96
CA ILE A 558 -27.89 36.59 37.10
C ILE A 558 -27.20 35.41 36.46
N SER A 559 -25.89 35.50 36.15
CA SER A 559 -25.09 34.43 35.59
C SER A 559 -24.92 33.26 36.59
N ALA A 560 -24.81 33.53 37.88
CA ALA A 560 -24.72 32.47 38.93
C ALA A 560 -26.06 31.73 39.08
N LEU A 561 -27.18 32.42 38.96
CA LEU A 561 -28.51 31.80 39.01
C LEU A 561 -28.78 30.95 37.75
N VAL A 562 -28.34 31.37 36.58
CA VAL A 562 -28.42 30.61 35.34
C VAL A 562 -27.55 29.34 35.41
N SER A 563 -26.34 29.43 35.97
CA SER A 563 -25.44 28.28 36.14
C SER A 563 -26.00 27.24 37.11
N ILE A 564 -26.66 27.69 38.20
CA ILE A 564 -27.30 26.76 39.15
C ILE A 564 -28.54 26.12 38.53
N GLY A 565 -29.30 26.86 37.70
CA GLY A 565 -30.45 26.35 36.93
C GLY A 565 -30.00 25.27 35.89
N ALA A 566 -28.92 25.53 35.14
CA ALA A 566 -28.36 24.61 34.18
C ALA A 566 -27.83 23.33 34.83
N ALA A 567 -27.16 23.44 35.96
CA ALA A 567 -26.69 22.27 36.72
C ALA A 567 -27.85 21.40 37.23
N ALA A 568 -28.95 22.03 37.70
CA ALA A 568 -30.15 21.31 38.11
C ALA A 568 -30.82 20.55 36.96
N PHE A 569 -30.87 21.18 35.76
CA PHE A 569 -31.41 20.54 34.54
C PHE A 569 -30.55 19.35 34.08
N ILE A 570 -29.23 19.44 34.17
CA ILE A 570 -28.32 18.32 33.84
C ILE A 570 -28.53 17.15 34.79
N VAL A 571 -28.64 17.41 36.11
CA VAL A 571 -28.90 16.38 37.11
C VAL A 571 -30.22 15.67 36.87
N ILE A 572 -31.28 16.43 36.57
CA ILE A 572 -32.62 15.88 36.24
C ILE A 572 -32.53 15.05 34.92
N GLY A 573 -31.81 15.53 33.92
CA GLY A 573 -31.57 14.79 32.68
C GLY A 573 -30.86 13.46 32.90
N VAL A 574 -29.82 13.45 33.69
CA VAL A 574 -29.06 12.23 34.06
C VAL A 574 -29.94 11.24 34.81
N ILE A 575 -30.77 11.73 35.76
CA ILE A 575 -31.70 10.88 36.51
C ILE A 575 -32.76 10.29 35.55
N ALA A 576 -33.32 11.07 34.64
CA ALA A 576 -34.28 10.59 33.66
C ALA A 576 -33.68 9.52 32.72
N ILE A 577 -32.46 9.73 32.23
CA ILE A 577 -31.74 8.76 31.39
C ILE A 577 -31.43 7.48 32.17
N THR A 578 -31.07 7.59 33.44
CA THR A 578 -30.79 6.43 34.30
C THR A 578 -32.07 5.63 34.57
N ILE A 579 -33.21 6.28 34.82
CA ILE A 579 -34.52 5.62 34.97
C ILE A 579 -34.94 4.95 33.67
N LEU A 580 -34.74 5.62 32.52
CA LEU A 580 -35.05 5.06 31.20
C LEU A 580 -34.18 3.82 30.91
N ASN A 581 -32.89 3.85 31.22
CA ASN A 581 -32.00 2.71 31.07
C ASN A 581 -32.35 1.54 32.00
N ILE A 582 -32.84 1.82 33.23
CA ILE A 582 -33.32 0.76 34.14
C ILE A 582 -34.62 0.18 33.59
N HIS A 583 -35.51 1.01 33.06
CA HIS A 583 -36.76 0.54 32.46
C HIS A 583 -36.53 -0.32 31.22
N VAL A 584 -35.63 0.05 30.32
CA VAL A 584 -35.23 -0.70 29.14
C VAL A 584 -34.54 -2.01 29.54
N ARG A 585 -33.75 -2.04 30.60
CA ARG A 585 -33.15 -3.30 31.12
C ARG A 585 -34.17 -4.21 31.82
N SER A 586 -35.22 -3.68 32.40
CA SER A 586 -36.28 -4.48 32.99
C SER A 586 -37.20 -5.10 31.95
N THR A 587 -37.49 -4.39 30.85
CA THR A 587 -38.30 -4.93 29.73
C THR A 587 -37.53 -6.00 28.94
N SER A 588 -36.19 -5.88 28.77
CA SER A 588 -35.39 -6.92 28.13
C SER A 588 -35.22 -8.19 29.00
N ARG A 589 -35.30 -8.08 30.34
CA ARG A 589 -35.34 -9.26 31.23
C ARG A 589 -36.71 -9.98 31.24
N ALA A 590 -37.78 -9.22 31.07
CA ALA A 590 -39.12 -9.82 30.96
C ALA A 590 -39.35 -10.55 29.63
N ALA A 591 -38.76 -10.04 28.54
CA ALA A 591 -38.78 -10.73 27.24
C ALA A 591 -37.92 -12.00 27.20
N ALA A 592 -36.83 -12.06 27.97
CA ALA A 592 -35.98 -13.25 28.08
C ALA A 592 -36.59 -14.38 28.93
N ALA A 593 -37.54 -14.06 29.85
CA ALA A 593 -38.21 -15.04 30.72
C ALA A 593 -39.44 -15.71 30.07
N LEU A 594 -39.95 -15.14 28.98
CA LEU A 594 -41.10 -15.69 28.23
C LEU A 594 -40.76 -16.63 27.06
N MET A 595 -39.45 -16.84 26.81
CA MET A 595 -38.96 -17.71 25.73
C MET A 595 -38.43 -19.10 26.22
N LEU A 596 -38.74 -19.51 27.45
CA LEU A 596 -38.27 -20.77 28.04
C LEU A 596 -39.40 -21.78 28.36
N SER A 597 -40.50 -21.79 27.59
CA SER A 597 -41.47 -22.87 27.67
C SER A 597 -42.05 -23.16 26.30
N GLY A 598 -41.59 -24.22 25.67
CA GLY A 598 -42.15 -24.74 24.42
C GLY A 598 -41.09 -25.52 23.62
N ALA A 599 -40.78 -26.72 24.10
CA ALA A 599 -40.11 -27.73 23.28
C ALA A 599 -41.16 -28.46 22.46
N GLU A 600 -40.96 -28.58 21.16
CA GLU A 600 -41.27 -29.81 20.39
C GLU A 600 -40.68 -29.71 18.96
N ASP A 601 -40.17 -30.84 18.55
CA ASP A 601 -39.44 -31.23 17.34
C ASP A 601 -39.88 -30.64 16.00
N PHE A 602 -38.95 -30.25 15.16
CA PHE A 602 -38.89 -30.68 13.75
C PHE A 602 -37.46 -30.44 13.16
N SER A 603 -36.92 -31.53 12.63
CA SER A 603 -35.68 -31.65 11.91
C SER A 603 -35.66 -30.81 10.63
N GLY A 604 -34.64 -29.94 10.46
CA GLY A 604 -34.34 -29.19 9.22
C GLY A 604 -33.19 -28.24 9.45
N SER A 605 -32.04 -28.51 8.87
CA SER A 605 -30.85 -27.69 8.94
C SER A 605 -31.13 -26.19 8.69
N PRO A 606 -30.78 -25.29 9.59
CA PRO A 606 -30.85 -23.88 9.33
C PRO A 606 -29.45 -23.31 9.10
N THR A 607 -29.30 -22.68 7.98
CA THR A 607 -28.20 -21.73 7.72
C THR A 607 -28.33 -20.53 8.66
N ASN A 608 -27.42 -20.44 9.60
CA ASN A 608 -27.46 -19.50 10.74
C ASN A 608 -26.89 -18.09 10.45
N ASP A 609 -26.87 -17.61 9.19
CA ASP A 609 -26.30 -16.30 8.84
C ASP A 609 -27.29 -15.12 8.89
N SER A 610 -28.59 -15.35 9.04
CA SER A 610 -29.58 -14.26 9.02
C SER A 610 -29.76 -13.52 10.36
N LYS A 611 -29.06 -13.92 11.42
CA LYS A 611 -29.28 -13.35 12.76
C LYS A 611 -28.41 -12.16 13.14
N TYR A 612 -27.37 -11.81 12.35
CA TYR A 612 -26.41 -10.76 12.70
C TYR A 612 -26.06 -9.76 11.58
N GLY A 613 -26.60 -9.89 10.38
CA GLY A 613 -26.35 -9.00 9.26
C GLY A 613 -27.22 -7.75 9.31
N LYS A 614 -26.60 -6.58 9.07
CA LYS A 614 -27.27 -5.28 9.00
C LYS A 614 -27.39 -4.84 7.54
N LEU A 615 -28.60 -4.90 7.00
CA LEU A 615 -28.95 -4.29 5.71
C LEU A 615 -29.42 -2.85 5.94
N VAL A 616 -28.89 -1.92 5.16
CA VAL A 616 -29.28 -0.50 5.17
C VAL A 616 -29.44 -0.02 3.75
N MET A 617 -30.67 0.42 3.40
CA MET A 617 -30.95 1.09 2.13
C MET A 617 -31.02 2.60 2.35
N PHE A 618 -30.58 3.37 1.38
CA PHE A 618 -30.61 4.85 1.39
C PHE A 618 -31.90 5.40 0.79
N SER A 619 -32.61 4.58 -0.01
CA SER A 619 -33.90 4.93 -0.61
C SER A 619 -34.80 3.69 -0.69
N GLY A 620 -36.05 3.82 -0.22
CA GLY A 620 -37.05 2.76 -0.25
C GLY A 620 -36.92 1.75 0.88
N ASP A 621 -38.00 0.99 1.11
CA ASP A 621 -38.01 -0.19 1.99
C ASP A 621 -37.68 -1.40 1.13
N ALA A 622 -36.48 -1.90 1.25
CA ALA A 622 -36.07 -3.08 0.50
C ALA A 622 -35.55 -4.17 1.44
N ASP A 623 -36.09 -5.35 1.23
CA ASP A 623 -35.56 -6.57 1.80
C ASP A 623 -35.17 -7.51 0.65
N PHE A 624 -34.21 -8.40 0.89
CA PHE A 624 -33.85 -9.40 -0.12
C PHE A 624 -34.89 -10.50 -0.20
N VAL A 625 -35.18 -10.96 -1.43
CA VAL A 625 -36.12 -12.10 -1.64
C VAL A 625 -35.55 -13.41 -1.07
N ALA A 626 -34.21 -13.52 -1.01
CA ALA A 626 -33.47 -14.63 -0.43
C ALA A 626 -32.37 -14.11 0.49
N GLY A 627 -31.89 -14.92 1.43
CA GLY A 627 -30.80 -14.51 2.33
C GLY A 627 -29.54 -14.06 1.57
N ALA A 628 -28.74 -13.20 2.18
CA ALA A 628 -27.60 -12.53 1.52
C ALA A 628 -26.64 -13.48 0.77
N ASN A 629 -26.44 -14.69 1.25
CA ASN A 629 -25.59 -15.69 0.58
C ASN A 629 -26.24 -16.30 -0.69
N ALA A 630 -27.57 -16.39 -0.76
CA ALA A 630 -28.26 -16.89 -1.94
C ALA A 630 -28.22 -15.91 -3.12
N LEU A 631 -27.91 -14.62 -2.86
CA LEU A 631 -27.79 -13.57 -3.89
C LEU A 631 -26.47 -13.60 -4.63
N LEU A 632 -25.48 -14.34 -4.12
CA LEU A 632 -24.11 -14.41 -4.65
C LEU A 632 -23.93 -15.65 -5.54
N ASN A 633 -24.96 -15.99 -6.33
CA ASN A 633 -24.89 -17.12 -7.26
C ASN A 633 -23.98 -16.78 -8.44
N LYS A 634 -23.13 -17.73 -8.84
CA LYS A 634 -22.20 -17.62 -9.94
C LYS A 634 -22.90 -17.31 -11.28
N ASP A 635 -24.13 -17.77 -11.46
CA ASP A 635 -24.93 -17.52 -12.67
C ASP A 635 -25.41 -16.06 -12.81
N CYS A 636 -25.34 -15.30 -11.71
CA CYS A 636 -25.71 -13.88 -11.65
C CYS A 636 -24.48 -12.94 -11.61
N GLU A 637 -23.28 -13.47 -11.80
CA GLU A 637 -22.04 -12.68 -11.80
C GLU A 637 -21.94 -11.82 -13.05
N LEU A 638 -21.78 -10.50 -12.84
CA LEU A 638 -21.60 -9.52 -13.91
C LEU A 638 -20.12 -9.28 -14.23
N GLY A 639 -19.24 -9.51 -13.26
CA GLY A 639 -17.80 -9.32 -13.43
C GLY A 639 -17.07 -9.23 -12.10
N HIS A 640 -15.73 -9.26 -12.16
CA HIS A 640 -14.83 -9.19 -11.01
C HIS A 640 -13.73 -8.16 -11.22
N GLY A 641 -13.19 -7.61 -10.15
CA GLY A 641 -12.11 -6.62 -10.18
C GLY A 641 -11.37 -6.55 -8.84
N GLY A 642 -10.35 -5.69 -8.74
CA GLY A 642 -9.48 -5.57 -7.58
C GLY A 642 -10.18 -5.28 -6.25
N PHE A 643 -11.35 -4.65 -6.26
CA PHE A 643 -12.14 -4.37 -5.05
C PHE A 643 -13.25 -5.39 -4.78
N GLY A 644 -13.55 -6.31 -5.70
CA GLY A 644 -14.57 -7.30 -5.46
C GLY A 644 -15.26 -7.85 -6.69
N VAL A 645 -16.29 -8.66 -6.46
CA VAL A 645 -17.12 -9.32 -7.47
C VAL A 645 -18.50 -8.69 -7.48
N VAL A 646 -19.05 -8.44 -8.67
CA VAL A 646 -20.35 -7.78 -8.85
C VAL A 646 -21.37 -8.80 -9.35
N TYR A 647 -22.53 -8.82 -8.70
CA TYR A 647 -23.65 -9.71 -9.02
C TYR A 647 -24.89 -8.88 -9.35
N ARG A 648 -25.72 -9.36 -10.27
CA ARG A 648 -27.05 -8.82 -10.51
C ARG A 648 -28.08 -9.52 -9.61
N THR A 649 -28.97 -8.75 -9.00
CA THR A 649 -30.10 -9.30 -8.27
C THR A 649 -31.36 -8.44 -8.42
N ILE A 650 -32.49 -8.95 -7.99
CA ILE A 650 -33.76 -8.24 -7.98
C ILE A 650 -34.22 -8.14 -6.51
N LEU A 651 -34.53 -6.93 -6.07
CA LEU A 651 -35.09 -6.67 -4.75
C LEU A 651 -36.58 -7.11 -4.68
N ARG A 652 -37.14 -7.23 -3.47
CA ARG A 652 -38.56 -7.56 -3.30
C ARG A 652 -39.53 -6.61 -3.96
N ASP A 653 -39.12 -5.36 -4.13
CA ASP A 653 -39.88 -4.31 -4.83
C ASP A 653 -39.83 -4.40 -6.37
N GLY A 654 -39.13 -5.41 -6.91
CA GLY A 654 -38.99 -5.66 -8.34
C GLY A 654 -37.85 -4.89 -9.00
N ARG A 655 -37.11 -4.03 -8.27
CA ARG A 655 -35.98 -3.29 -8.83
C ARG A 655 -34.77 -4.20 -9.01
N ALA A 656 -34.14 -4.11 -10.20
CA ALA A 656 -32.85 -4.73 -10.44
C ALA A 656 -31.75 -3.87 -9.83
N VAL A 657 -30.84 -4.49 -9.08
CA VAL A 657 -29.67 -3.85 -8.48
C VAL A 657 -28.39 -4.63 -8.77
N ALA A 658 -27.25 -3.93 -8.73
CA ALA A 658 -25.94 -4.54 -8.80
C ALA A 658 -25.35 -4.61 -7.38
N ILE A 659 -25.00 -5.81 -6.94
CA ILE A 659 -24.41 -6.04 -5.62
C ILE A 659 -22.92 -6.32 -5.78
N LYS A 660 -22.08 -5.47 -5.19
CA LYS A 660 -20.64 -5.67 -5.14
C LYS A 660 -20.25 -6.30 -3.81
N LYS A 661 -19.75 -7.54 -3.87
CA LYS A 661 -19.12 -8.23 -2.74
C LYS A 661 -17.67 -7.78 -2.65
N LEU A 662 -17.30 -7.14 -1.54
CA LEU A 662 -15.94 -6.68 -1.32
C LEU A 662 -15.01 -7.85 -0.98
N THR A 663 -13.91 -8.01 -1.71
CA THR A 663 -12.88 -9.02 -1.46
C THR A 663 -11.83 -8.59 -0.45
N VAL A 664 -11.89 -7.32 -0.01
CA VAL A 664 -10.94 -6.70 0.93
C VAL A 664 -11.47 -6.66 2.37
N SER A 665 -12.34 -7.58 2.74
CA SER A 665 -12.99 -7.61 4.07
C SER A 665 -11.99 -7.58 5.24
N SER A 666 -10.81 -8.15 5.09
CA SER A 666 -9.74 -8.10 6.09
C SER A 666 -9.01 -6.75 6.17
N LEU A 667 -9.16 -5.90 5.16
CA LEU A 667 -8.54 -4.58 5.07
C LEU A 667 -9.55 -3.44 5.30
N ILE A 668 -10.82 -3.77 5.57
CA ILE A 668 -11.84 -2.75 5.79
C ILE A 668 -11.74 -2.22 7.22
N LYS A 669 -11.93 -0.92 7.37
CA LYS A 669 -12.06 -0.19 8.63
C LYS A 669 -13.10 -0.84 9.55
N SER A 670 -13.12 -0.44 10.82
CA SER A 670 -14.16 -0.87 11.76
C SER A 670 -15.57 -0.65 11.18
N GLN A 671 -16.56 -1.39 11.67
CA GLN A 671 -17.96 -1.25 11.21
C GLN A 671 -18.42 0.21 11.21
N LEU A 672 -18.11 0.98 12.25
CA LEU A 672 -18.53 2.38 12.38
C LEU A 672 -17.89 3.28 11.30
N GLU A 673 -16.62 3.07 10.99
CA GLU A 673 -15.94 3.83 9.95
C GLU A 673 -16.43 3.45 8.57
N PHE A 674 -16.62 2.15 8.31
CA PHE A 674 -17.23 1.68 7.07
C PHE A 674 -18.62 2.29 6.87
N GLU A 675 -19.49 2.20 7.87
CA GLU A 675 -20.83 2.78 7.78
C GLU A 675 -20.81 4.29 7.54
N ARG A 676 -19.88 5.02 8.17
CA ARG A 676 -19.73 6.47 7.98
C ARG A 676 -19.33 6.81 6.54
N GLU A 677 -18.30 6.11 6.00
CA GLU A 677 -17.83 6.36 4.64
C GLU A 677 -18.88 5.94 3.61
N VAL A 678 -19.51 4.79 3.76
CA VAL A 678 -20.54 4.32 2.83
C VAL A 678 -21.77 5.24 2.86
N ARG A 679 -22.18 5.75 4.02
CA ARG A 679 -23.24 6.78 4.10
C ARG A 679 -22.85 8.08 3.44
N THR A 680 -21.59 8.46 3.46
CA THR A 680 -21.09 9.64 2.75
C THR A 680 -21.17 9.43 1.25
N LEU A 681 -20.71 8.27 0.74
CA LEU A 681 -20.84 7.91 -0.67
C LEU A 681 -22.32 7.77 -1.10
N GLY A 682 -23.19 7.25 -0.24
CA GLY A 682 -24.61 7.10 -0.50
C GLY A 682 -25.38 8.42 -0.62
N LYS A 683 -24.81 9.55 -0.23
CA LYS A 683 -25.41 10.89 -0.43
C LYS A 683 -25.12 11.48 -1.82
N ILE A 684 -24.18 10.91 -2.53
CA ILE A 684 -23.75 11.38 -3.86
C ILE A 684 -24.84 11.02 -4.86
N ARG A 685 -25.36 12.04 -5.56
CA ARG A 685 -26.35 11.87 -6.63
C ARG A 685 -25.97 12.81 -7.77
N HIS A 686 -25.64 12.22 -8.90
CA HIS A 686 -25.35 12.94 -10.13
C HIS A 686 -25.73 12.06 -11.34
N HIS A 687 -26.21 12.65 -12.40
CA HIS A 687 -26.68 11.93 -13.59
C HIS A 687 -25.63 10.99 -14.19
N ASN A 688 -24.37 11.46 -14.23
CA ASN A 688 -23.24 10.70 -14.77
C ASN A 688 -22.47 9.90 -13.71
N LEU A 689 -23.08 9.58 -12.56
CA LEU A 689 -22.51 8.72 -11.53
C LEU A 689 -23.46 7.57 -11.22
N VAL A 690 -22.90 6.38 -10.99
CA VAL A 690 -23.68 5.21 -10.55
C VAL A 690 -24.09 5.41 -9.10
N ALA A 691 -25.39 5.39 -8.82
CA ALA A 691 -25.90 5.65 -7.49
C ALA A 691 -25.65 4.46 -6.54
N LEU A 692 -25.06 4.72 -5.38
CA LEU A 692 -25.00 3.77 -4.28
C LEU A 692 -26.35 3.80 -3.53
N GLU A 693 -27.09 2.68 -3.55
CA GLU A 693 -28.43 2.57 -2.96
C GLU A 693 -28.47 2.01 -1.56
N GLY A 694 -27.42 1.29 -1.14
CA GLY A 694 -27.37 0.72 0.19
C GLY A 694 -26.12 -0.11 0.45
N TYR A 695 -26.10 -0.77 1.60
CA TYR A 695 -25.05 -1.71 1.98
C TYR A 695 -25.58 -2.81 2.89
N TYR A 696 -24.87 -3.92 2.91
CA TYR A 696 -25.06 -5.00 3.88
C TYR A 696 -23.74 -5.25 4.61
N TRP A 697 -23.80 -5.42 5.92
CA TRP A 697 -22.62 -5.62 6.75
C TRP A 697 -22.77 -6.83 7.66
N THR A 698 -21.78 -7.71 7.62
CA THR A 698 -21.40 -8.64 8.70
C THR A 698 -19.88 -8.57 8.88
N PRO A 699 -19.31 -9.08 9.98
CA PRO A 699 -17.84 -9.15 10.12
C PRO A 699 -17.12 -9.92 9.02
N SER A 700 -17.79 -10.90 8.39
CA SER A 700 -17.25 -11.76 7.34
C SER A 700 -17.68 -11.40 5.92
N LEU A 701 -18.70 -10.54 5.75
CA LEU A 701 -19.28 -10.23 4.45
C LEU A 701 -19.73 -8.77 4.38
N GLN A 702 -19.15 -8.01 3.45
CA GLN A 702 -19.53 -6.63 3.16
C GLN A 702 -20.00 -6.53 1.71
N LEU A 703 -21.22 -6.01 1.54
CA LEU A 703 -21.83 -5.80 0.23
C LEU A 703 -22.17 -4.32 0.06
N LEU A 704 -21.90 -3.78 -1.14
CA LEU A 704 -22.37 -2.48 -1.60
C LEU A 704 -23.47 -2.70 -2.65
N ILE A 705 -24.56 -1.97 -2.55
CA ILE A 705 -25.73 -2.11 -3.41
C ILE A 705 -25.85 -0.86 -4.27
N TYR A 706 -25.74 -1.06 -5.57
CA TYR A 706 -25.77 0.01 -6.58
C TYR A 706 -27.00 -0.11 -7.48
N GLU A 707 -27.39 0.98 -8.12
CA GLU A 707 -28.32 0.92 -9.24
C GLU A 707 -27.77 -0.01 -10.33
N PHE A 708 -28.64 -0.77 -10.98
CA PHE A 708 -28.25 -1.63 -12.10
C PHE A 708 -28.35 -0.89 -13.44
N VAL A 709 -27.24 -0.82 -14.18
CA VAL A 709 -27.16 -0.23 -15.52
C VAL A 709 -27.14 -1.35 -16.55
N PRO A 710 -28.20 -1.55 -17.36
CA PRO A 710 -28.38 -2.75 -18.15
C PRO A 710 -27.48 -2.86 -19.37
N SER A 711 -27.07 -1.76 -19.98
CA SER A 711 -26.28 -1.76 -21.22
C SER A 711 -24.81 -2.15 -21.04
N GLY A 712 -24.35 -2.32 -19.79
CA GLY A 712 -23.00 -2.76 -19.47
C GLY A 712 -21.97 -1.64 -19.46
N ASN A 713 -20.69 -2.00 -19.55
CA ASN A 713 -19.59 -1.07 -19.44
C ASN A 713 -18.99 -0.67 -20.80
N LEU A 714 -18.27 0.45 -20.81
CA LEU A 714 -17.66 1.02 -22.00
C LEU A 714 -16.65 0.09 -22.67
N TYR A 715 -15.92 -0.74 -21.88
CA TYR A 715 -14.97 -1.71 -22.42
C TYR A 715 -15.66 -2.68 -23.41
N LYS A 716 -16.83 -3.22 -23.02
CA LYS A 716 -17.60 -4.11 -23.88
C LYS A 716 -18.07 -3.43 -25.18
N HIS A 717 -18.44 -2.16 -25.10
CA HIS A 717 -18.88 -1.40 -26.27
C HIS A 717 -17.74 -1.06 -27.24
N LEU A 718 -16.50 -0.95 -26.74
CA LEU A 718 -15.33 -0.62 -27.56
C LEU A 718 -14.60 -1.86 -28.09
N HIS A 719 -14.54 -2.95 -27.31
CA HIS A 719 -13.63 -4.07 -27.58
C HIS A 719 -14.27 -5.45 -27.73
N ASP A 720 -15.49 -5.65 -27.18
CA ASP A 720 -16.17 -6.96 -27.15
C ASP A 720 -17.55 -6.93 -27.85
N GLY A 721 -17.93 -5.85 -28.55
CA GLY A 721 -19.21 -5.74 -29.25
C GLY A 721 -19.33 -6.73 -30.43
N PRO A 722 -20.53 -7.32 -30.68
CA PRO A 722 -20.75 -8.13 -31.86
C PRO A 722 -20.53 -7.28 -33.12
N ASP A 723 -20.01 -7.90 -34.20
CA ASP A 723 -19.73 -7.26 -35.48
C ASP A 723 -20.93 -6.42 -35.94
N GLY A 724 -20.77 -5.08 -35.96
CA GLY A 724 -21.76 -4.15 -36.51
C GLY A 724 -22.43 -3.19 -35.49
N SER A 725 -22.17 -3.23 -34.19
CA SER A 725 -22.70 -2.26 -33.22
C SER A 725 -21.62 -1.26 -32.78
N TYR A 726 -21.26 -0.34 -33.65
CA TYR A 726 -20.24 0.67 -33.36
C TYR A 726 -20.87 1.93 -32.76
N LEU A 727 -20.18 2.50 -31.72
CA LEU A 727 -20.55 3.81 -31.18
C LEU A 727 -20.27 4.90 -32.21
N SER A 728 -21.29 5.68 -32.59
CA SER A 728 -21.13 6.85 -33.42
C SER A 728 -20.28 7.94 -32.75
N TRP A 729 -19.75 8.90 -33.51
CA TRP A 729 -18.99 10.02 -32.95
C TRP A 729 -19.79 10.77 -31.86
N GLN A 730 -21.06 11.05 -32.11
CA GLN A 730 -21.91 11.78 -31.15
C GLN A 730 -22.07 11.02 -29.82
N GLN A 731 -22.21 9.69 -29.89
CA GLN A 731 -22.28 8.85 -28.69
C GLN A 731 -20.94 8.87 -27.94
N ARG A 732 -19.80 8.71 -28.64
CA ARG A 732 -18.47 8.78 -28.05
C ARG A 732 -18.22 10.13 -27.37
N PHE A 733 -18.59 11.22 -28.02
CA PHE A 733 -18.47 12.56 -27.48
C PHE A 733 -19.33 12.74 -26.22
N ASN A 734 -20.59 12.31 -26.26
CA ASN A 734 -21.48 12.36 -25.11
C ASN A 734 -20.94 11.53 -23.92
N ILE A 735 -20.35 10.36 -24.19
CA ILE A 735 -19.69 9.52 -23.17
C ILE A 735 -18.52 10.29 -22.54
N ILE A 736 -17.65 10.90 -23.36
CA ILE A 736 -16.51 11.70 -22.88
C ILE A 736 -16.98 12.87 -22.02
N LEU A 737 -17.97 13.62 -22.46
CA LEU A 737 -18.53 14.75 -21.72
C LEU A 737 -19.21 14.30 -20.42
N GLY A 738 -19.96 13.20 -20.46
CA GLY A 738 -20.61 12.63 -19.26
C GLY A 738 -19.58 12.17 -18.22
N MET A 739 -18.51 11.50 -18.63
CA MET A 739 -17.38 11.13 -17.74
C MET A 739 -16.76 12.37 -17.09
N ALA A 740 -16.48 13.41 -17.88
CA ALA A 740 -15.91 14.65 -17.39
C ALA A 740 -16.80 15.32 -16.34
N LYS A 741 -18.12 15.41 -16.58
CA LYS A 741 -19.10 15.97 -15.64
C LYS A 741 -19.18 15.17 -14.33
N GLY A 742 -19.21 13.84 -14.43
CA GLY A 742 -19.21 12.97 -13.28
C GLY A 742 -17.94 13.14 -12.41
N LEU A 743 -16.77 13.19 -13.02
CA LEU A 743 -15.50 13.41 -12.32
C LEU A 743 -15.38 14.82 -11.74
N ALA A 744 -15.80 15.86 -12.46
CA ALA A 744 -15.81 17.22 -11.95
C ALA A 744 -16.66 17.33 -10.67
N TYR A 745 -17.83 16.70 -10.66
CA TYR A 745 -18.69 16.66 -9.47
C TYR A 745 -18.02 15.90 -8.30
N LEU A 746 -17.36 14.75 -8.54
CA LEU A 746 -16.63 14.03 -7.50
C LEU A 746 -15.50 14.90 -6.90
N HIS A 747 -14.73 15.59 -7.74
CA HIS A 747 -13.65 16.46 -7.30
C HIS A 747 -14.15 17.66 -6.48
N GLN A 748 -15.29 18.26 -6.84
CA GLN A 748 -15.95 19.29 -6.02
C GLN A 748 -16.36 18.78 -4.64
N MET A 749 -16.72 17.48 -4.55
CA MET A 749 -17.02 16.81 -3.28
C MET A 749 -15.77 16.30 -2.54
N ASN A 750 -14.55 16.62 -3.00
CA ASN A 750 -13.27 16.13 -2.49
C ASN A 750 -13.16 14.59 -2.50
N ILE A 751 -13.68 13.96 -3.54
CA ILE A 751 -13.60 12.51 -3.74
C ILE A 751 -12.75 12.23 -4.96
N ILE A 752 -11.65 11.52 -4.76
CA ILE A 752 -10.78 11.04 -5.81
C ILE A 752 -11.19 9.60 -6.14
N HIS A 753 -11.28 9.27 -7.43
CA HIS A 753 -11.74 7.96 -7.87
C HIS A 753 -10.65 6.88 -7.71
N TYR A 754 -9.41 7.19 -8.06
CA TYR A 754 -8.20 6.35 -8.02
C TYR A 754 -8.16 5.15 -8.98
N ASN A 755 -9.28 4.67 -9.51
CA ASN A 755 -9.36 3.45 -10.32
C ASN A 755 -10.18 3.67 -11.60
N LEU A 756 -9.88 4.75 -12.31
CA LEU A 756 -10.59 5.10 -13.54
C LEU A 756 -10.11 4.21 -14.70
N LYS A 757 -11.05 3.54 -15.37
CA LYS A 757 -10.82 2.65 -16.53
C LYS A 757 -12.14 2.35 -17.24
N SER A 758 -12.10 1.90 -18.50
CA SER A 758 -13.29 1.67 -19.32
C SER A 758 -14.28 0.64 -18.75
N THR A 759 -13.80 -0.33 -17.96
CA THR A 759 -14.70 -1.30 -17.28
C THR A 759 -15.50 -0.68 -16.13
N ASN A 760 -15.10 0.50 -15.61
CA ASN A 760 -15.79 1.21 -14.54
C ASN A 760 -16.66 2.38 -15.07
N ILE A 761 -16.73 2.55 -16.37
CA ILE A 761 -17.64 3.46 -17.03
C ILE A 761 -18.81 2.65 -17.59
N LEU A 762 -19.99 2.84 -17.06
CA LEU A 762 -21.20 2.18 -17.52
C LEU A 762 -21.89 3.10 -18.55
N VAL A 763 -22.54 2.49 -19.52
CA VAL A 763 -23.34 3.21 -20.52
C VAL A 763 -24.81 2.90 -20.24
N ASP A 764 -25.62 3.91 -20.07
CA ASP A 764 -27.04 3.70 -19.79
C ASP A 764 -27.86 3.47 -21.09
N SER A 765 -29.17 3.28 -20.94
CA SER A 765 -30.07 3.03 -22.08
C SER A 765 -30.22 4.23 -23.01
N SER A 766 -29.85 5.44 -22.60
CA SER A 766 -29.82 6.65 -23.43
C SER A 766 -28.48 6.85 -24.17
N GLY A 767 -27.49 6.00 -23.86
CA GLY A 767 -26.13 6.11 -24.40
C GLY A 767 -25.24 7.08 -23.63
N GLU A 768 -25.63 7.49 -22.43
CA GLU A 768 -24.84 8.38 -21.58
C GLU A 768 -23.95 7.62 -20.60
N ALA A 769 -22.81 8.24 -20.27
CA ALA A 769 -21.86 7.62 -19.35
C ALA A 769 -22.26 7.81 -17.88
N LYS A 770 -22.12 6.74 -17.11
CA LYS A 770 -22.19 6.73 -15.64
C LYS A 770 -20.88 6.19 -15.07
N VAL A 771 -20.17 6.99 -14.31
CA VAL A 771 -18.92 6.58 -13.64
C VAL A 771 -19.27 5.76 -12.41
N GLY A 772 -18.78 4.52 -12.35
CA GLY A 772 -18.97 3.58 -11.23
C GLY A 772 -17.71 3.39 -10.40
N ASP A 773 -17.81 2.67 -9.30
CA ASP A 773 -16.70 2.28 -8.41
C ASP A 773 -15.91 3.44 -7.77
N TYR A 774 -16.45 4.64 -7.73
CA TYR A 774 -15.80 5.80 -7.13
C TYR A 774 -15.76 5.72 -5.60
N GLY A 775 -14.72 6.28 -5.00
CA GLY A 775 -14.57 6.43 -3.56
C GLY A 775 -14.29 5.14 -2.77
N LEU A 776 -14.12 3.98 -3.44
CA LEU A 776 -13.86 2.69 -2.76
C LEU A 776 -12.53 2.68 -2.00
N ALA A 777 -11.55 3.46 -2.43
CA ALA A 777 -10.28 3.61 -1.72
C ALA A 777 -10.45 4.19 -0.31
N ARG A 778 -11.51 4.97 -0.06
CA ARG A 778 -11.83 5.52 1.28
C ARG A 778 -12.25 4.46 2.29
N LEU A 779 -12.65 3.29 1.83
CA LEU A 779 -13.00 2.15 2.69
C LEU A 779 -11.76 1.43 3.24
N LEU A 780 -10.58 1.69 2.69
CA LEU A 780 -9.32 1.14 3.19
C LEU A 780 -8.83 1.92 4.43
N PRO A 781 -8.16 1.25 5.41
CA PRO A 781 -7.73 1.89 6.66
C PRO A 781 -6.69 3.00 6.45
N THR A 782 -5.83 2.82 5.48
CA THR A 782 -4.81 3.79 5.08
C THR A 782 -4.82 3.89 3.56
N LEU A 783 -4.68 5.11 3.05
CA LEU A 783 -4.40 5.37 1.63
C LEU A 783 -2.95 4.98 1.32
N ASP A 784 -2.59 3.73 1.65
CA ASP A 784 -1.26 3.21 1.35
C ASP A 784 -1.13 2.99 -0.16
N ARG A 785 -0.13 3.64 -0.77
CA ARG A 785 0.16 3.55 -2.21
C ARG A 785 0.40 2.12 -2.66
N CYS A 786 1.05 1.30 -1.82
CA CYS A 786 1.32 -0.10 -2.15
C CYS A 786 0.02 -0.90 -2.23
N VAL A 787 -0.91 -0.68 -1.28
CA VAL A 787 -2.22 -1.34 -1.29
C VAL A 787 -3.07 -0.84 -2.44
N LEU A 788 -3.09 0.47 -2.70
CA LEU A 788 -3.80 1.04 -3.85
C LEU A 788 -3.22 0.50 -5.17
N SER A 789 -1.90 0.52 -5.37
CA SER A 789 -1.30 0.05 -6.61
C SER A 789 -1.53 -1.44 -6.84
N SER A 790 -1.47 -2.28 -5.80
CA SER A 790 -1.77 -3.71 -5.92
C SER A 790 -3.24 -4.00 -6.26
N LYS A 791 -4.19 -3.17 -5.80
CA LYS A 791 -5.62 -3.31 -6.11
C LYS A 791 -6.02 -2.72 -7.46
N ILE A 792 -5.21 -1.79 -7.98
CA ILE A 792 -5.42 -1.09 -9.26
C ILE A 792 -4.66 -1.76 -10.41
N GLN A 793 -3.92 -2.85 -10.18
CA GLN A 793 -3.17 -3.58 -11.22
C GLN A 793 -4.01 -3.91 -12.48
N SER A 794 -5.32 -4.08 -12.33
CA SER A 794 -6.24 -4.24 -13.47
C SER A 794 -6.47 -2.95 -14.29
N ALA A 795 -5.85 -1.84 -13.92
CA ALA A 795 -5.91 -0.55 -14.62
C ALA A 795 -4.59 -0.22 -15.34
N LEU A 796 -3.88 -1.25 -15.83
CA LEU A 796 -2.63 -1.07 -16.58
C LEU A 796 -2.87 -0.13 -17.77
N GLY A 797 -2.02 0.89 -17.91
CA GLY A 797 -2.15 1.94 -18.94
C GLY A 797 -2.99 3.16 -18.52
N TYR A 798 -3.91 3.05 -17.55
CA TYR A 798 -4.66 4.21 -17.02
C TYR A 798 -4.02 4.82 -15.78
N MET A 799 -3.06 4.13 -15.18
CA MET A 799 -2.44 4.55 -13.93
C MET A 799 -1.50 5.73 -14.16
N ALA A 800 -1.70 6.79 -13.41
CA ALA A 800 -0.87 7.97 -13.48
C ALA A 800 0.57 7.70 -12.97
N PRO A 801 1.59 8.32 -13.55
CA PRO A 801 3.00 8.03 -13.23
C PRO A 801 3.38 8.34 -11.78
N GLU A 802 2.69 9.25 -11.10
CA GLU A 802 2.91 9.56 -9.69
C GLU A 802 2.61 8.41 -8.73
N PHE A 803 1.88 7.38 -9.16
CA PHE A 803 1.71 6.16 -8.35
C PHE A 803 3.02 5.38 -8.20
N ALA A 804 3.90 5.44 -9.18
CA ALA A 804 5.22 4.82 -9.11
C ALA A 804 6.23 5.63 -8.29
N CYS A 805 6.02 6.95 -8.12
CA CYS A 805 6.93 7.85 -7.43
C CYS A 805 6.60 7.98 -5.94
N LYS A 806 7.48 7.53 -5.04
CA LYS A 806 7.27 7.62 -3.58
C LYS A 806 7.25 9.08 -3.05
N THR A 807 7.83 10.04 -3.76
CA THR A 807 8.01 11.44 -3.33
C THR A 807 6.89 12.36 -3.76
N VAL A 808 6.04 11.98 -4.73
CA VAL A 808 4.97 12.84 -5.27
C VAL A 808 3.65 12.52 -4.58
N LYS A 809 2.95 13.52 -4.07
CA LYS A 809 1.62 13.37 -3.47
C LYS A 809 0.60 13.02 -4.56
N ILE A 810 -0.21 11.99 -4.33
CA ILE A 810 -1.34 11.67 -5.22
C ILE A 810 -2.49 12.62 -4.90
N THR A 811 -2.96 13.32 -5.93
CA THR A 811 -4.08 14.26 -5.87
C THR A 811 -5.15 13.87 -6.88
N GLU A 812 -6.24 14.66 -7.00
CA GLU A 812 -7.26 14.51 -8.04
C GLU A 812 -6.70 14.51 -9.47
N LYS A 813 -5.48 14.99 -9.65
CA LYS A 813 -4.77 14.97 -10.95
C LYS A 813 -4.50 13.56 -11.48
N CYS A 814 -4.50 12.54 -10.61
CA CYS A 814 -4.39 11.16 -11.07
C CYS A 814 -5.64 10.69 -11.84
N ASP A 815 -6.83 11.14 -11.44
CA ASP A 815 -8.07 10.85 -12.17
C ASP A 815 -8.09 11.58 -13.51
N VAL A 816 -7.53 12.80 -13.58
CA VAL A 816 -7.39 13.55 -14.84
C VAL A 816 -6.53 12.82 -15.83
N TYR A 817 -5.43 12.18 -15.35
CA TYR A 817 -4.59 11.33 -16.20
C TYR A 817 -5.39 10.14 -16.76
N GLY A 818 -6.04 9.38 -15.88
CA GLY A 818 -6.89 8.25 -16.29
C GLY A 818 -8.00 8.65 -17.25
N PHE A 819 -8.60 9.83 -17.03
CA PHE A 819 -9.59 10.40 -17.96
C PHE A 819 -8.96 10.68 -19.33
N GLY A 820 -7.76 11.29 -19.38
CA GLY A 820 -7.05 11.54 -20.64
C GLY A 820 -6.83 10.26 -21.44
N VAL A 821 -6.38 9.18 -20.78
CA VAL A 821 -6.22 7.87 -21.43
C VAL A 821 -7.56 7.33 -21.94
N LEU A 822 -8.63 7.44 -21.13
CA LEU A 822 -9.99 7.02 -21.54
C LEU A 822 -10.48 7.78 -22.78
N VAL A 823 -10.23 9.10 -22.85
CA VAL A 823 -10.57 9.90 -24.02
C VAL A 823 -9.91 9.34 -25.27
N LEU A 824 -8.61 9.05 -25.19
CA LEU A 824 -7.87 8.47 -26.32
C LEU A 824 -8.38 7.08 -26.67
N GLU A 825 -8.68 6.20 -25.69
CA GLU A 825 -9.28 4.89 -25.90
C GLU A 825 -10.63 4.98 -26.63
N VAL A 826 -11.50 5.89 -26.19
CA VAL A 826 -12.82 6.08 -26.79
C VAL A 826 -12.72 6.54 -28.23
N ILE A 827 -11.76 7.41 -28.56
CA ILE A 827 -11.64 7.97 -29.91
C ILE A 827 -10.95 7.00 -30.86
N THR A 828 -9.93 6.30 -30.39
CA THR A 828 -9.12 5.42 -31.24
C THR A 828 -9.66 4.00 -31.33
N GLY A 829 -10.54 3.58 -30.41
CA GLY A 829 -10.98 2.21 -30.28
C GLY A 829 -9.88 1.22 -29.85
N LYS A 830 -8.67 1.73 -29.51
CA LYS A 830 -7.51 0.91 -29.12
C LYS A 830 -7.37 0.85 -27.62
N ARG A 831 -6.85 -0.26 -27.12
CA ARG A 831 -6.58 -0.44 -25.68
C ARG A 831 -5.45 0.48 -25.22
N PRO A 832 -5.43 0.89 -23.95
CA PRO A 832 -4.37 1.75 -23.40
C PRO A 832 -2.96 1.19 -23.53
N VAL A 833 -2.85 -0.15 -23.51
CA VAL A 833 -1.62 -0.89 -23.74
C VAL A 833 -1.98 -2.10 -24.59
N GLU A 834 -1.31 -2.26 -25.72
CA GLU A 834 -1.41 -3.44 -26.58
C GLU A 834 -0.06 -4.15 -26.63
N TYR A 835 -0.11 -5.48 -26.45
CA TYR A 835 1.05 -6.36 -26.55
C TYR A 835 1.08 -6.95 -27.96
N MET A 836 2.06 -6.56 -28.74
CA MET A 836 2.40 -7.16 -30.03
C MET A 836 3.49 -8.23 -29.83
N GLU A 837 3.71 -9.11 -30.81
CA GLU A 837 4.70 -10.21 -30.68
C GLU A 837 6.11 -9.73 -30.30
N ASP A 838 6.49 -8.51 -30.68
CA ASP A 838 7.83 -7.95 -30.48
C ASP A 838 7.84 -6.56 -29.78
N ASP A 839 6.68 -5.99 -29.42
CA ASP A 839 6.64 -4.62 -28.88
C ASP A 839 5.42 -4.39 -27.96
N VAL A 840 5.54 -3.41 -27.09
CA VAL A 840 4.45 -2.93 -26.22
C VAL A 840 4.05 -1.53 -26.68
N VAL A 841 2.90 -1.42 -27.30
CA VAL A 841 2.37 -0.15 -27.78
C VAL A 841 1.57 0.53 -26.68
N VAL A 842 2.05 1.68 -26.21
CA VAL A 842 1.33 2.53 -25.27
C VAL A 842 0.51 3.55 -26.06
N LEU A 843 -0.79 3.56 -25.84
CA LEU A 843 -1.74 4.39 -26.59
C LEU A 843 -1.39 5.88 -26.58
N THR A 844 -1.00 6.43 -25.43
CA THR A 844 -0.61 7.85 -25.31
C THR A 844 0.61 8.20 -26.14
N ASP A 845 1.56 7.28 -26.27
CA ASP A 845 2.80 7.54 -27.04
C ASP A 845 2.55 7.38 -28.54
N MET A 846 1.72 6.40 -28.93
CA MET A 846 1.27 6.24 -30.31
C MET A 846 0.54 7.50 -30.83
N VAL A 847 -0.42 8.01 -30.05
CA VAL A 847 -1.20 9.20 -30.46
C VAL A 847 -0.33 10.46 -30.43
N ARG A 848 0.62 10.55 -29.48
CA ARG A 848 1.57 11.68 -29.42
C ARG A 848 2.51 11.69 -30.63
N GLY A 849 3.00 10.53 -31.05
CA GLY A 849 3.79 10.36 -32.27
C GLY A 849 3.03 10.80 -33.51
N ALA A 850 1.81 10.32 -33.67
CA ALA A 850 0.96 10.68 -34.82
C ALA A 850 0.60 12.18 -34.86
N LEU A 851 0.42 12.80 -33.69
CA LEU A 851 0.20 14.25 -33.61
C LEU A 851 1.46 15.03 -34.03
N GLY A 852 2.66 14.56 -33.63
CA GLY A 852 3.94 15.14 -34.03
C GLY A 852 4.18 15.06 -35.56
N ASP A 853 3.72 13.97 -36.17
CA ASP A 853 3.85 13.73 -37.61
C ASP A 853 2.75 14.41 -38.46
N GLY A 854 1.78 15.06 -37.82
CA GLY A 854 0.62 15.67 -38.50
C GLY A 854 -0.40 14.65 -39.00
N ARG A 855 -0.35 13.38 -38.57
CA ARG A 855 -1.22 12.27 -38.99
C ARG A 855 -2.25 11.86 -37.93
N VAL A 856 -2.67 12.80 -37.08
CA VAL A 856 -3.53 12.49 -35.93
C VAL A 856 -4.90 11.92 -36.34
N GLU A 857 -5.42 12.27 -37.50
CA GLU A 857 -6.68 11.72 -38.05
C GLU A 857 -6.61 10.22 -38.31
N GLU A 858 -5.42 9.69 -38.59
CA GLU A 858 -5.22 8.24 -38.79
C GLU A 858 -5.35 7.43 -37.52
N CYS A 859 -5.28 8.09 -36.34
CA CYS A 859 -5.48 7.46 -35.06
C CYS A 859 -6.94 7.22 -34.68
N VAL A 860 -7.88 7.88 -35.35
CA VAL A 860 -9.31 7.71 -35.08
C VAL A 860 -9.74 6.32 -35.48
N ASP A 861 -10.60 5.71 -34.66
CA ASP A 861 -11.15 4.37 -34.88
C ASP A 861 -11.61 4.15 -36.30
N GLU A 862 -11.22 3.01 -36.91
CA GLU A 862 -11.57 2.66 -38.27
C GLU A 862 -13.09 2.64 -38.51
N SER A 863 -13.87 2.28 -37.51
CA SER A 863 -15.32 2.28 -37.56
C SER A 863 -15.93 3.68 -37.71
N LEU A 864 -15.19 4.74 -37.40
CA LEU A 864 -15.58 6.13 -37.56
C LEU A 864 -15.00 6.79 -38.81
N ARG A 865 -14.13 6.12 -39.57
CA ARG A 865 -13.50 6.69 -40.77
C ARG A 865 -14.58 7.22 -41.76
N ASN A 866 -14.45 8.50 -42.15
CA ASN A 866 -15.36 9.28 -42.94
C ASN A 866 -16.69 9.75 -42.29
N ASN A 867 -16.89 9.45 -40.96
CA ASN A 867 -18.14 9.83 -40.27
C ASN A 867 -17.85 10.56 -38.91
N PHE A 868 -16.75 11.33 -38.83
CA PHE A 868 -16.46 12.15 -37.67
C PHE A 868 -16.06 13.56 -38.10
N PRO A 869 -16.47 14.62 -37.36
CA PRO A 869 -16.03 15.99 -37.59
C PRO A 869 -14.60 16.17 -37.05
N ALA A 870 -13.63 16.35 -37.94
CA ALA A 870 -12.24 16.58 -37.57
C ALA A 870 -12.08 17.83 -36.68
N GLU A 871 -12.94 18.83 -36.87
CA GLU A 871 -13.01 20.06 -36.08
C GLU A 871 -13.31 19.80 -34.61
N GLU A 872 -14.04 18.74 -34.27
CA GLU A 872 -14.28 18.31 -32.88
C GLU A 872 -13.26 17.26 -32.42
N ALA A 873 -12.93 16.28 -33.27
CA ALA A 873 -12.10 15.14 -32.90
C ALA A 873 -10.66 15.54 -32.54
N ILE A 874 -10.05 16.41 -33.36
CA ILE A 874 -8.66 16.83 -33.14
C ILE A 874 -8.51 17.61 -31.83
N PRO A 875 -9.35 18.60 -31.47
CA PRO A 875 -9.30 19.25 -30.18
C PRO A 875 -9.51 18.28 -28.99
N VAL A 876 -10.42 17.30 -29.11
CA VAL A 876 -10.66 16.32 -28.06
C VAL A 876 -9.46 15.39 -27.86
N ILE A 877 -8.79 14.94 -28.94
CA ILE A 877 -7.55 14.17 -28.88
C ILE A 877 -6.45 14.96 -28.17
N LYS A 878 -6.27 16.24 -28.55
CA LYS A 878 -5.29 17.14 -27.90
C LYS A 878 -5.59 17.32 -26.41
N LEU A 879 -6.85 17.51 -26.05
CA LEU A 879 -7.28 17.59 -24.65
C LEU A 879 -6.95 16.29 -23.90
N GLY A 880 -7.22 15.12 -24.50
CA GLY A 880 -6.84 13.81 -23.96
C GLY A 880 -5.34 13.71 -23.65
N LEU A 881 -4.48 14.14 -24.58
CA LEU A 881 -3.02 14.15 -24.40
C LEU A 881 -2.57 15.16 -23.31
N ILE A 882 -3.21 16.32 -23.19
CA ILE A 882 -2.94 17.29 -22.13
C ILE A 882 -3.31 16.70 -20.77
N CYS A 883 -4.49 16.08 -20.66
CA CYS A 883 -4.92 15.39 -19.45
C CYS A 883 -3.98 14.24 -19.08
N ALA A 884 -3.44 13.49 -20.08
CA ALA A 884 -2.47 12.42 -19.92
C ALA A 884 -1.01 12.91 -19.86
N SER A 885 -0.77 14.15 -19.41
CA SER A 885 0.57 14.66 -19.18
C SER A 885 1.29 13.88 -18.09
N GLN A 886 2.59 13.60 -18.28
CA GLN A 886 3.43 12.94 -17.28
C GLN A 886 3.58 13.78 -16.00
N VAL A 887 3.49 15.11 -16.11
CA VAL A 887 3.64 16.05 -14.99
C VAL A 887 2.25 16.45 -14.48
N PRO A 888 1.89 16.14 -13.21
CA PRO A 888 0.55 16.39 -12.66
C PRO A 888 0.11 17.86 -12.72
N SER A 889 1.03 18.83 -12.51
CA SER A 889 0.71 20.25 -12.56
C SER A 889 0.30 20.77 -13.95
N ASN A 890 0.65 20.05 -15.01
CA ASN A 890 0.30 20.41 -16.39
C ASN A 890 -1.09 19.93 -16.81
N ARG A 891 -1.72 19.12 -15.98
CA ARG A 891 -3.07 18.60 -16.22
C ARG A 891 -4.11 19.62 -15.74
N PRO A 892 -5.12 19.95 -16.55
CA PRO A 892 -6.20 20.86 -16.14
C PRO A 892 -7.02 20.28 -14.97
N GLY A 893 -7.87 21.08 -14.36
CA GLY A 893 -8.93 20.60 -13.46
C GLY A 893 -10.08 19.98 -14.25
N MET A 894 -10.87 19.04 -13.65
CA MET A 894 -11.99 18.43 -14.39
C MET A 894 -13.09 19.43 -14.73
N GLU A 895 -13.28 20.48 -13.95
CA GLU A 895 -14.21 21.58 -14.27
C GLU A 895 -13.77 22.34 -15.53
N GLU A 896 -12.48 22.60 -15.66
CA GLU A 896 -11.89 23.23 -16.85
C GLU A 896 -12.03 22.33 -18.07
N VAL A 897 -11.82 21.02 -17.91
CA VAL A 897 -12.03 20.00 -18.96
C VAL A 897 -13.48 20.02 -19.46
N VAL A 898 -14.47 20.09 -18.56
CA VAL A 898 -15.89 20.18 -18.94
C VAL A 898 -16.14 21.43 -19.78
N ASN A 899 -15.65 22.59 -19.34
CA ASN A 899 -15.82 23.85 -20.06
C ASN A 899 -15.20 23.79 -21.48
N ILE A 900 -14.01 23.18 -21.62
CA ILE A 900 -13.37 23.01 -22.93
C ILE A 900 -14.21 22.09 -23.83
N LEU A 901 -14.70 20.96 -23.31
CA LEU A 901 -15.54 20.03 -24.07
C LEU A 901 -16.87 20.67 -24.52
N GLU A 902 -17.50 21.47 -23.67
CA GLU A 902 -18.73 22.20 -24.00
C GLU A 902 -18.50 23.25 -25.10
N LEU A 903 -17.35 23.92 -25.09
CA LEU A 903 -16.95 24.84 -26.14
C LEU A 903 -16.71 24.15 -27.48
N ILE A 904 -16.14 22.92 -27.45
CA ILE A 904 -15.96 22.12 -28.69
C ILE A 904 -17.32 21.71 -29.27
N LYS A 905 -18.31 21.36 -28.46
CA LYS A 905 -19.64 20.93 -28.88
C LYS A 905 -20.52 22.06 -29.46
N CYS A 906 -20.26 23.30 -29.04
CA CYS A 906 -20.97 24.49 -29.58
C CYS A 906 -19.94 25.42 -30.28
N PRO A 907 -19.57 25.16 -31.55
CA PRO A 907 -18.83 26.16 -32.30
C PRO A 907 -19.75 27.38 -32.39
N SER A 908 -19.31 28.51 -31.85
CA SER A 908 -20.02 29.78 -31.94
C SER A 908 -20.32 30.05 -33.39
N ASP A 909 -21.62 30.16 -33.77
CA ASP A 909 -22.07 30.67 -35.07
C ASP A 909 -21.27 31.91 -35.42
N GLY A 910 -20.40 31.76 -36.44
CA GLY A 910 -19.46 32.79 -36.82
C GLY A 910 -20.17 34.01 -37.39
N ASN A 911 -20.37 35.05 -36.55
CA ASN A 911 -20.52 36.41 -37.01
C ASN A 911 -19.78 37.33 -36.04
N GLY A 912 -18.53 37.61 -36.36
CA GLY A 912 -17.69 38.52 -35.59
C GLY A 912 -16.25 38.44 -36.05
N LYS A 913 -15.94 39.04 -37.20
CA LYS A 913 -14.54 39.35 -37.56
C LYS A 913 -13.90 40.16 -36.46
N GLU A 914 -12.95 39.60 -35.74
CA GLU A 914 -11.80 40.38 -35.23
C GLU A 914 -10.60 39.45 -35.14
N ARG A 915 -9.57 39.89 -35.91
CA ARG A 915 -8.23 39.33 -35.93
C ARG A 915 -7.57 39.56 -34.60
N PHE A 916 -6.94 38.55 -34.02
CA PHE A 916 -5.73 38.75 -33.23
C PHE A 916 -4.63 37.81 -33.73
N GLU A 917 -3.51 38.45 -34.08
CA GLU A 917 -2.25 37.85 -34.49
C GLU A 917 -1.62 37.02 -33.39
#